data_97fe10e124eff2808ef5cbfea4031e07
#
_entry.id   97fe10e124eff2808ef5cbfea4031e07
#
_cell.length_a   1.000
_cell.length_b   1.000
_cell.length_c   1.000
_cell.angle_alpha   90.00
_cell.angle_beta   90.00
_cell.angle_gamma   90.00
#
_symmetry.space_group_name_H-M   'P 1'
#
loop_
_entity.id
_entity.type
_entity.pdbx_description
1 polymer ?
#
loop_
_entity_poly.entity_id
_entity_poly.type
_entity_poly.pdbx_seq_one_letter_code
_entity_poly.pdbx_strand_id
1 'polypeptide(L)'
;MTGAPLQKYVSGIVLGVLCVGFVCAQEHVSTAWSTYVGHDWNNDTVNAVTVDSATNSFLAGRLGSGGIHNNGGEEFWCSGWASGFILKASPDGALLWARDLDDWGVYSDNLQALSLSQTHLFTVGYTQGSYNDTSTYALIAALDPADGDLLWADTSIGHNAGTNSFNAVAAAPDGSVYAVGHTTLSNQVCNVSGYTVGATRYGTNLIGNLDALVVKFDANGTILWRHYLGGVNADSARAVAVAPDGSVYVAGETRSSDWVSLASGSATPANAAGFLVKLTAAGAHVWSSLLNGGGHEAVRALRSDPVTGSLFLGGTTASADFLAAAPHLNSHQGGTDGFVARVTDTNTAFRIDWCRFAGSGGSDQIAALDLLHDGRLAVGGTTSSGGWLAPAPGSQAFQGAQDGFIALFDATNGTPSWATYTGGTNADEITALARAAQAFATAGITFSPDWIGGGFWDTWTKDVDFDETPDFAHSFGFAALWQPGAPVAPTFTAEPVDRTVQEGASVTFSAAALGTAPLFYRWQRNGVPVAGATATNLTFTAAYGDNGATYACTVSNLAGTATSRAALLTVIPMGTLTVTLSPADAVTRGARWRINSVSPWLSSGVSTNLPAGTYTVDFKPLTGWLAPAPLVGVQVAHAATSAHLAAYTPILPGAERAVAGTNVTLTVRAPAGLVSWTLTESLPSGLTPFAVTG
;
A
#
# COMPACT_ATOMS: atom_id res chain seq x y z
N MET A 1 -52.58 28.79 -9.78
CA MET A 1 -51.92 30.02 -10.29
C MET A 1 -50.46 29.96 -9.93
N THR A 2 -49.66 29.98 -10.98
CA THR A 2 -48.24 30.35 -11.06
C THR A 2 -47.22 29.55 -10.21
N GLY A 3 -46.57 28.69 -10.95
CA GLY A 3 -45.33 28.02 -10.54
C GLY A 3 -44.12 28.95 -10.41
N ALA A 4 -43.20 28.53 -9.67
CA ALA A 4 -41.81 29.04 -9.64
C ALA A 4 -40.82 27.85 -9.74
N PRO A 5 -39.74 28.00 -10.51
CA PRO A 5 -38.88 26.90 -10.83
C PRO A 5 -37.83 26.65 -9.72
N LEU A 6 -37.54 25.41 -9.49
CA LEU A 6 -36.44 24.94 -8.63
C LEU A 6 -35.10 25.41 -9.16
N GLN A 7 -34.42 26.21 -8.39
CA GLN A 7 -33.09 26.73 -8.62
C GLN A 7 -32.05 25.69 -8.10
N LYS A 8 -31.27 25.13 -9.05
CA LYS A 8 -30.08 24.34 -8.75
C LYS A 8 -29.04 25.23 -8.06
N TYR A 9 -28.68 24.92 -6.84
CA TYR A 9 -27.53 25.56 -6.19
C TYR A 9 -26.25 24.88 -6.67
N VAL A 10 -25.50 25.59 -7.49
CA VAL A 10 -24.08 25.37 -7.71
C VAL A 10 -23.35 26.25 -6.74
N SER A 11 -22.79 25.70 -5.68
CA SER A 11 -21.92 26.47 -4.79
C SER A 11 -20.45 26.23 -5.15
N GLY A 12 -19.94 27.11 -6.03
CA GLY A 12 -18.52 27.36 -6.13
C GLY A 12 -18.17 28.54 -5.22
N ILE A 13 -17.38 28.33 -4.20
CA ILE A 13 -16.65 29.40 -3.51
C ILE A 13 -15.17 29.03 -3.52
N VAL A 14 -14.43 29.77 -4.35
CA VAL A 14 -12.97 29.85 -4.30
C VAL A 14 -12.62 30.87 -3.23
N LEU A 15 -12.00 30.44 -2.15
CA LEU A 15 -11.29 31.36 -1.25
C LEU A 15 -9.82 30.92 -1.24
N GLY A 16 -8.98 31.75 -1.87
CA GLY A 16 -7.54 31.58 -1.85
C GLY A 16 -6.98 31.92 -0.47
N VAL A 17 -6.31 30.96 0.13
CA VAL A 17 -5.33 31.21 1.19
C VAL A 17 -4.02 30.61 0.72
N LEU A 18 -3.04 31.49 0.51
CA LEU A 18 -1.65 31.14 0.22
C LEU A 18 -1.05 30.51 1.49
N CYS A 19 -1.04 29.19 1.58
CA CYS A 19 -0.16 28.46 2.49
C CYS A 19 0.86 27.70 1.66
N VAL A 20 2.12 28.09 1.81
CA VAL A 20 3.27 27.30 1.34
C VAL A 20 3.37 26.06 2.24
N GLY A 21 2.79 24.98 1.80
CA GLY A 21 2.81 23.69 2.47
C GLY A 21 2.13 22.69 1.54
N PHE A 22 2.80 21.64 1.21
CA PHE A 22 2.44 20.50 0.38
C PHE A 22 0.94 20.39 0.06
N VAL A 23 0.52 20.86 -1.10
CA VAL A 23 -0.83 20.62 -1.62
C VAL A 23 -0.81 19.21 -2.21
N CYS A 24 -1.21 18.24 -1.40
CA CYS A 24 -1.70 16.96 -1.92
C CYS A 24 -2.98 17.30 -2.71
N ALA A 25 -3.07 16.91 -3.97
CA ALA A 25 -4.34 17.00 -4.71
C ALA A 25 -5.33 16.08 -3.98
N GLN A 26 -6.28 16.69 -3.30
CA GLN A 26 -7.21 15.99 -2.44
C GLN A 26 -8.25 15.29 -3.30
N GLU A 27 -8.34 14.00 -3.16
CA GLU A 27 -9.28 13.16 -3.86
C GLU A 27 -10.71 13.51 -3.43
N HIS A 28 -11.61 13.71 -4.40
CA HIS A 28 -13.02 13.97 -4.14
C HIS A 28 -13.80 12.68 -4.44
N VAL A 29 -14.41 12.10 -3.43
CA VAL A 29 -15.36 10.97 -3.58
C VAL A 29 -16.75 11.52 -3.34
N SER A 30 -17.66 11.27 -4.26
CA SER A 30 -19.07 11.67 -4.13
C SER A 30 -19.96 10.44 -4.02
N THR A 31 -21.08 10.58 -3.33
CA THR A 31 -22.15 9.58 -3.33
C THR A 31 -22.95 9.72 -4.65
N ALA A 32 -23.06 8.64 -5.41
CA ALA A 32 -23.90 8.62 -6.59
C ALA A 32 -25.38 8.51 -6.22
N TRP A 33 -25.68 7.61 -5.27
CA TRP A 33 -26.97 7.47 -4.61
C TRP A 33 -26.80 6.81 -3.25
N SER A 34 -27.77 7.00 -2.37
CA SER A 34 -27.92 6.28 -1.11
C SER A 34 -29.40 6.05 -0.82
N THR A 35 -29.74 4.98 -0.14
CA THR A 35 -31.10 4.61 0.17
C THR A 35 -31.19 3.80 1.46
N TYR A 36 -32.31 3.92 2.15
CA TYR A 36 -32.70 3.00 3.22
C TYR A 36 -33.39 1.77 2.61
N VAL A 37 -33.23 0.64 3.27
CA VAL A 37 -33.87 -0.63 2.94
C VAL A 37 -34.56 -1.14 4.21
N GLY A 38 -35.89 -1.27 4.18
CA GLY A 38 -36.66 -1.78 5.34
C GLY A 38 -37.93 -1.00 5.64
N HIS A 39 -38.58 -1.35 6.76
CA HIS A 39 -39.85 -0.79 7.19
C HIS A 39 -39.80 -0.45 8.71
N ASP A 40 -40.66 0.48 9.14
CA ASP A 40 -40.62 1.22 10.42
C ASP A 40 -40.71 0.41 11.73
N TRP A 41 -41.01 -0.87 11.72
CA TRP A 41 -41.38 -1.59 12.95
C TRP A 41 -40.46 -2.73 13.37
N ASN A 42 -39.36 -2.99 12.61
CA ASN A 42 -38.50 -4.14 12.88
C ASN A 42 -37.02 -3.85 12.56
N ASN A 43 -36.15 -4.68 13.11
CA ASN A 43 -34.69 -4.60 12.85
C ASN A 43 -34.35 -5.12 11.46
N ASP A 44 -34.27 -4.23 10.50
CA ASP A 44 -33.86 -4.51 9.14
C ASP A 44 -32.34 -4.33 8.98
N THR A 45 -31.73 -5.19 8.18
CA THR A 45 -30.28 -5.13 7.96
C THR A 45 -29.96 -5.40 6.50
N VAL A 46 -29.00 -4.66 5.95
CA VAL A 46 -28.32 -5.03 4.71
C VAL A 46 -26.92 -5.53 5.08
N ASN A 47 -26.70 -6.83 4.92
CA ASN A 47 -25.47 -7.48 5.36
C ASN A 47 -24.47 -7.67 4.22
N ALA A 48 -24.93 -7.65 2.97
CA ALA A 48 -24.10 -7.95 1.82
C ALA A 48 -24.43 -7.06 0.62
N VAL A 49 -23.41 -6.74 -0.16
CA VAL A 49 -23.51 -6.07 -1.45
C VAL A 49 -22.53 -6.69 -2.45
N THR A 50 -22.93 -6.83 -3.69
CA THR A 50 -22.05 -7.11 -4.84
C THR A 50 -22.51 -6.31 -6.05
N VAL A 51 -21.66 -6.16 -7.07
CA VAL A 51 -21.94 -5.28 -8.22
C VAL A 51 -21.60 -6.01 -9.50
N ASP A 52 -22.45 -5.89 -10.53
CA ASP A 52 -22.18 -6.44 -11.85
C ASP A 52 -21.35 -5.50 -12.74
N SER A 53 -20.97 -5.98 -13.92
CA SER A 53 -20.19 -5.21 -14.89
C SER A 53 -20.93 -3.99 -15.46
N ALA A 54 -22.26 -3.94 -15.34
CA ALA A 54 -23.11 -2.82 -15.73
C ALA A 54 -23.30 -1.83 -14.55
N THR A 55 -22.65 -2.06 -13.43
CA THR A 55 -22.72 -1.25 -12.20
C THR A 55 -24.08 -1.37 -11.48
N ASN A 56 -24.88 -2.40 -11.78
CA ASN A 56 -26.04 -2.70 -10.96
C ASN A 56 -25.60 -3.29 -9.63
N SER A 57 -26.19 -2.85 -8.53
CA SER A 57 -25.90 -3.33 -7.19
C SER A 57 -26.90 -4.43 -6.79
N PHE A 58 -26.39 -5.51 -6.23
CA PHE A 58 -27.19 -6.56 -5.60
C PHE A 58 -26.99 -6.46 -4.10
N LEU A 59 -28.09 -6.41 -3.37
CA LEU A 59 -28.11 -6.27 -1.92
C LEU A 59 -28.80 -7.49 -1.31
N ALA A 60 -28.30 -7.96 -0.17
CA ALA A 60 -28.96 -9.01 0.59
C ALA A 60 -28.89 -8.73 2.09
N GLY A 61 -29.87 -9.24 2.80
CA GLY A 61 -29.95 -9.04 4.23
C GLY A 61 -31.17 -9.70 4.85
N ARG A 62 -31.70 -9.07 5.89
CA ARG A 62 -32.89 -9.49 6.61
C ARG A 62 -33.87 -8.35 6.69
N LEU A 63 -35.13 -8.61 6.38
CA LEU A 63 -36.24 -7.75 6.71
C LEU A 63 -36.99 -8.33 7.89
N GLY A 64 -37.40 -7.46 8.80
CA GLY A 64 -38.42 -7.77 9.80
C GLY A 64 -39.78 -8.03 9.15
N SER A 65 -40.87 -7.96 9.89
CA SER A 65 -42.21 -8.05 9.27
C SER A 65 -42.51 -6.77 8.48
N GLY A 66 -42.69 -6.87 7.17
CA GLY A 66 -42.97 -5.71 6.30
C GLY A 66 -42.58 -5.97 4.86
N GLY A 67 -42.49 -4.93 4.04
CA GLY A 67 -42.15 -5.01 2.63
C GLY A 67 -41.13 -3.98 2.21
N ILE A 68 -40.55 -4.16 1.05
CA ILE A 68 -39.75 -3.14 0.35
C ILE A 68 -40.67 -2.44 -0.63
N HIS A 69 -40.74 -1.12 -0.57
CA HIS A 69 -41.54 -0.32 -1.48
C HIS A 69 -40.61 0.35 -2.51
N ASN A 70 -40.99 0.42 -3.76
CA ASN A 70 -40.29 1.21 -4.76
C ASN A 70 -41.03 2.52 -5.06
N ASN A 71 -40.35 3.51 -5.63
CA ASN A 71 -40.93 4.79 -6.04
C ASN A 71 -42.01 4.66 -7.15
N GLY A 72 -42.25 3.48 -7.69
CA GLY A 72 -43.24 3.18 -8.69
C GLY A 72 -44.54 2.63 -8.13
N GLY A 73 -44.69 2.45 -6.81
CA GLY A 73 -45.88 1.92 -6.17
C GLY A 73 -46.00 0.40 -6.23
N GLU A 74 -44.96 -0.32 -6.64
CA GLU A 74 -44.90 -1.76 -6.47
C GLU A 74 -44.37 -2.08 -5.06
N GLU A 75 -45.18 -2.82 -4.30
CA GLU A 75 -44.89 -3.25 -2.94
C GLU A 75 -44.39 -4.68 -3.02
N PHE A 76 -43.19 -4.93 -2.45
CA PHE A 76 -42.69 -6.28 -2.24
C PHE A 76 -42.88 -6.65 -0.77
N TRP A 77 -43.82 -7.54 -0.49
CA TRP A 77 -44.18 -7.99 0.86
C TRP A 77 -43.44 -9.26 1.22
N CYS A 78 -42.75 -9.28 2.35
CA CYS A 78 -42.21 -10.48 2.96
C CYS A 78 -43.34 -11.22 3.70
N SER A 79 -43.47 -12.51 3.46
CA SER A 79 -44.57 -13.31 3.98
C SER A 79 -44.40 -13.79 5.43
N GLY A 80 -43.21 -13.58 6.03
CA GLY A 80 -42.81 -14.10 7.34
C GLY A 80 -42.58 -13.06 8.44
N TRP A 81 -42.20 -13.52 9.64
CA TRP A 81 -41.85 -12.69 10.77
C TRP A 81 -40.47 -12.03 10.65
N ALA A 82 -39.58 -12.64 9.84
CA ALA A 82 -38.31 -12.07 9.43
C ALA A 82 -37.79 -12.88 8.21
N SER A 83 -37.67 -12.23 7.08
CA SER A 83 -37.31 -12.90 5.82
C SER A 83 -35.94 -12.46 5.30
N GLY A 84 -35.21 -13.40 4.70
CA GLY A 84 -34.04 -13.10 3.90
C GLY A 84 -34.46 -12.46 2.57
N PHE A 85 -33.94 -11.31 2.24
CA PHE A 85 -34.23 -10.63 0.99
C PHE A 85 -33.00 -10.51 0.11
N ILE A 86 -33.24 -10.50 -1.20
CA ILE A 86 -32.26 -10.09 -2.21
C ILE A 86 -32.94 -9.09 -3.16
N LEU A 87 -32.23 -8.03 -3.50
CA LEU A 87 -32.70 -7.09 -4.51
C LEU A 87 -31.58 -6.69 -5.46
N LYS A 88 -31.96 -6.22 -6.65
CA LYS A 88 -31.10 -5.62 -7.65
C LYS A 88 -31.53 -4.18 -7.90
N ALA A 89 -30.55 -3.25 -7.81
CA ALA A 89 -30.73 -1.84 -8.11
C ALA A 89 -29.85 -1.43 -9.30
N SER A 90 -30.37 -0.53 -10.13
CA SER A 90 -29.62 0.08 -11.23
C SER A 90 -28.53 1.04 -10.74
N PRO A 91 -27.64 1.51 -11.63
CA PRO A 91 -26.56 2.46 -11.26
C PRO A 91 -27.07 3.82 -10.76
N ASP A 92 -28.32 4.18 -11.02
CA ASP A 92 -29.00 5.37 -10.50
C ASP A 92 -29.88 5.10 -9.28
N GLY A 93 -29.83 3.88 -8.74
CA GLY A 93 -30.51 3.48 -7.51
C GLY A 93 -31.96 3.00 -7.70
N ALA A 94 -32.47 2.86 -8.94
CA ALA A 94 -33.82 2.33 -9.17
C ALA A 94 -33.87 0.82 -8.92
N LEU A 95 -34.93 0.35 -8.23
CA LEU A 95 -35.15 -1.08 -8.04
C LEU A 95 -35.46 -1.76 -9.35
N LEU A 96 -34.69 -2.79 -9.72
CA LEU A 96 -34.92 -3.59 -10.92
C LEU A 96 -35.74 -4.85 -10.62
N TRP A 97 -35.42 -5.55 -9.55
CA TRP A 97 -36.18 -6.67 -9.00
C TRP A 97 -35.85 -6.91 -7.54
N ALA A 98 -36.75 -7.57 -6.81
CA ALA A 98 -36.53 -8.04 -5.44
C ALA A 98 -37.10 -9.46 -5.29
N ARG A 99 -36.51 -10.25 -4.38
CA ARG A 99 -36.93 -11.61 -4.03
C ARG A 99 -36.88 -11.83 -2.54
N ASP A 100 -37.84 -12.59 -2.06
CA ASP A 100 -37.88 -13.17 -0.72
C ASP A 100 -37.52 -14.65 -0.84
N LEU A 101 -36.69 -15.14 0.07
CA LEU A 101 -36.32 -16.57 0.12
C LEU A 101 -37.19 -17.39 1.07
N ASP A 102 -38.27 -16.85 1.59
CA ASP A 102 -39.17 -17.46 2.60
C ASP A 102 -40.08 -18.61 2.05
N ASP A 103 -39.96 -19.01 0.79
CA ASP A 103 -40.80 -20.03 0.14
C ASP A 103 -40.76 -21.44 0.80
N TRP A 104 -40.00 -21.61 1.92
CA TRP A 104 -39.73 -22.93 2.49
C TRP A 104 -40.38 -23.18 3.84
N GLY A 105 -41.25 -22.28 4.31
CA GLY A 105 -41.99 -22.44 5.56
C GLY A 105 -41.10 -22.37 6.81
N VAL A 106 -39.98 -21.65 6.73
CA VAL A 106 -39.05 -21.37 7.80
C VAL A 106 -39.34 -20.02 8.45
N TYR A 107 -39.01 -19.85 9.72
CA TYR A 107 -39.50 -18.72 10.51
C TYR A 107 -38.61 -17.49 10.47
N SER A 108 -37.36 -17.60 10.06
CA SER A 108 -36.45 -16.45 10.00
C SER A 108 -35.21 -16.77 9.17
N ASP A 109 -35.01 -16.04 8.12
CA ASP A 109 -33.84 -16.12 7.27
C ASP A 109 -32.96 -14.89 7.46
N ASN A 110 -31.64 -15.07 7.46
CA ASN A 110 -30.68 -13.99 7.54
C ASN A 110 -29.56 -14.24 6.53
N LEU A 111 -29.53 -13.47 5.45
CA LEU A 111 -28.51 -13.56 4.43
C LEU A 111 -27.28 -12.72 4.87
N GLN A 112 -26.09 -13.33 4.81
CA GLN A 112 -24.86 -12.77 5.35
C GLN A 112 -23.89 -12.29 4.27
N ALA A 113 -23.88 -12.94 3.10
CA ALA A 113 -22.92 -12.61 2.06
C ALA A 113 -23.47 -12.89 0.66
N LEU A 114 -22.94 -12.17 -0.33
CA LEU A 114 -23.22 -12.30 -1.76
C LEU A 114 -21.94 -12.52 -2.54
N SER A 115 -21.99 -13.30 -3.60
CA SER A 115 -20.95 -13.42 -4.60
C SER A 115 -21.55 -13.59 -5.99
N LEU A 116 -21.08 -12.81 -6.95
CA LEU A 116 -21.56 -12.83 -8.32
C LEU A 116 -20.56 -13.53 -9.23
N SER A 117 -21.03 -14.48 -10.02
CA SER A 117 -20.35 -15.02 -11.19
C SER A 117 -20.96 -14.45 -12.48
N GLN A 118 -20.54 -14.95 -13.63
CA GLN A 118 -21.13 -14.52 -14.91
C GLN A 118 -22.59 -14.98 -15.07
N THR A 119 -22.99 -16.07 -14.44
CA THR A 119 -24.29 -16.74 -14.64
C THR A 119 -25.10 -16.94 -13.36
N HIS A 120 -24.51 -16.75 -12.19
CA HIS A 120 -25.16 -17.02 -10.92
C HIS A 120 -24.86 -15.91 -9.91
N LEU A 121 -25.88 -15.51 -9.18
CA LEU A 121 -25.78 -14.74 -7.95
C LEU A 121 -25.91 -15.71 -6.79
N PHE A 122 -24.83 -15.93 -6.05
CA PHE A 122 -24.83 -16.76 -4.87
C PHE A 122 -25.06 -15.94 -3.61
N THR A 123 -25.90 -16.45 -2.73
CA THR A 123 -26.10 -15.91 -1.38
C THR A 123 -25.93 -17.00 -0.34
N VAL A 124 -25.46 -16.60 0.84
CA VAL A 124 -25.31 -17.51 1.99
C VAL A 124 -25.76 -16.83 3.27
N GLY A 125 -26.08 -17.67 4.26
CA GLY A 125 -26.51 -17.21 5.56
C GLY A 125 -26.97 -18.37 6.43
N TYR A 126 -28.04 -18.15 7.16
CA TYR A 126 -28.71 -19.17 7.95
C TYR A 126 -30.22 -18.99 7.94
N THR A 127 -30.94 -20.07 8.19
CA THR A 127 -32.40 -20.10 8.41
C THR A 127 -32.70 -20.73 9.74
N GLN A 128 -33.84 -20.38 10.32
CA GLN A 128 -34.36 -20.94 11.57
C GLN A 128 -35.65 -21.74 11.30
N GLY A 129 -35.69 -23.00 11.74
CA GLY A 129 -36.70 -23.96 11.33
C GLY A 129 -38.10 -23.81 11.93
N SER A 130 -38.26 -23.18 13.09
CA SER A 130 -39.58 -22.90 13.73
C SER A 130 -39.46 -21.91 14.87
N TYR A 131 -40.57 -21.32 15.29
CA TYR A 131 -40.68 -20.34 16.40
C TYR A 131 -40.11 -20.86 17.74
N ASN A 132 -40.19 -22.16 17.97
CA ASN A 132 -39.70 -22.79 19.21
C ASN A 132 -38.34 -23.48 19.04
N ASP A 133 -37.75 -23.45 17.84
CA ASP A 133 -36.44 -24.04 17.53
C ASP A 133 -35.39 -22.95 17.53
N THR A 134 -34.48 -23.00 18.49
CA THR A 134 -33.33 -22.09 18.56
C THR A 134 -32.17 -22.52 17.63
N SER A 135 -32.35 -23.63 16.91
CA SER A 135 -31.35 -24.13 15.98
C SER A 135 -31.33 -23.33 14.69
N THR A 136 -30.15 -23.11 14.14
CA THR A 136 -29.98 -22.52 12.81
C THR A 136 -29.43 -23.54 11.83
N TYR A 137 -29.81 -23.40 10.57
CA TYR A 137 -29.38 -24.23 9.45
C TYR A 137 -28.59 -23.34 8.50
N ALA A 138 -27.40 -23.78 8.08
CA ALA A 138 -26.63 -23.03 7.11
C ALA A 138 -27.35 -23.04 5.75
N LEU A 139 -27.54 -21.85 5.18
CA LEU A 139 -28.26 -21.61 3.93
C LEU A 139 -27.27 -21.19 2.84
N ILE A 140 -27.40 -21.79 1.67
CA ILE A 140 -26.82 -21.30 0.42
C ILE A 140 -27.89 -21.35 -0.68
N ALA A 141 -27.95 -20.32 -1.51
CA ALA A 141 -28.82 -20.27 -2.68
C ALA A 141 -28.08 -19.65 -3.89
N ALA A 142 -28.50 -20.07 -5.08
CA ALA A 142 -28.08 -19.49 -6.34
C ALA A 142 -29.30 -18.98 -7.12
N LEU A 143 -29.21 -17.75 -7.60
CA LEU A 143 -30.25 -17.07 -8.37
C LEU A 143 -29.70 -16.67 -9.75
N ASP A 144 -30.59 -16.50 -10.72
CA ASP A 144 -30.26 -15.84 -11.97
C ASP A 144 -30.07 -14.33 -11.69
N PRO A 145 -28.90 -13.74 -12.00
CA PRO A 145 -28.69 -12.31 -11.75
C PRO A 145 -29.50 -11.39 -12.67
N ALA A 146 -30.12 -11.90 -13.74
CA ALA A 146 -30.91 -11.11 -14.66
C ALA A 146 -32.28 -10.74 -14.07
N ASP A 147 -33.01 -11.71 -13.54
CA ASP A 147 -34.38 -11.56 -13.06
C ASP A 147 -34.60 -11.98 -11.59
N GLY A 148 -33.59 -12.57 -10.97
CA GLY A 148 -33.64 -13.01 -9.57
C GLY A 148 -34.33 -14.36 -9.37
N ASP A 149 -34.59 -15.13 -10.42
CA ASP A 149 -35.20 -16.43 -10.29
C ASP A 149 -34.29 -17.43 -9.56
N LEU A 150 -34.86 -18.18 -8.61
CA LEU A 150 -34.12 -19.16 -7.83
C LEU A 150 -33.74 -20.35 -8.72
N LEU A 151 -32.44 -20.61 -8.86
CA LEU A 151 -31.90 -21.74 -9.62
C LEU A 151 -31.81 -23.00 -8.76
N TRP A 152 -31.26 -22.86 -7.57
CA TRP A 152 -31.19 -23.91 -6.54
C TRP A 152 -30.89 -23.32 -5.16
N ALA A 153 -31.18 -24.10 -4.12
CA ALA A 153 -30.76 -23.76 -2.76
C ALA A 153 -30.56 -25.04 -1.94
N ASP A 154 -29.74 -24.92 -0.88
CA ASP A 154 -29.41 -26.01 0.03
C ASP A 154 -29.40 -25.51 1.49
N THR A 155 -30.18 -26.14 2.32
CA THR A 155 -30.22 -25.99 3.77
C THR A 155 -29.90 -27.29 4.50
N SER A 156 -29.37 -28.29 3.80
CA SER A 156 -29.13 -29.63 4.33
C SER A 156 -28.06 -29.67 5.44
N ILE A 157 -27.24 -28.61 5.55
CA ILE A 157 -26.21 -28.53 6.58
C ILE A 157 -26.82 -27.95 7.85
N GLY A 158 -27.04 -28.80 8.84
CA GLY A 158 -27.53 -28.35 10.15
C GLY A 158 -28.81 -28.99 10.68
N HIS A 159 -29.41 -29.90 9.96
CA HIS A 159 -30.61 -30.61 10.48
C HIS A 159 -30.34 -31.33 11.80
N ASN A 160 -31.16 -31.08 12.83
CA ASN A 160 -31.27 -31.71 14.14
C ASN A 160 -30.51 -31.08 15.34
N ALA A 161 -30.62 -29.80 15.53
CA ALA A 161 -30.13 -29.01 16.66
C ALA A 161 -28.71 -28.44 16.49
N GLY A 162 -28.52 -27.21 16.96
CA GLY A 162 -27.25 -26.52 17.02
C GLY A 162 -27.23 -25.20 16.25
N THR A 163 -26.09 -24.53 16.27
CA THR A 163 -25.86 -23.27 15.56
C THR A 163 -25.04 -23.53 14.32
N ASN A 164 -25.62 -23.25 13.16
CA ASN A 164 -24.97 -23.44 11.86
C ASN A 164 -25.25 -22.21 10.99
N SER A 165 -24.20 -21.69 10.37
CA SER A 165 -24.30 -20.52 9.48
C SER A 165 -23.19 -20.56 8.46
N PHE A 166 -23.49 -20.12 7.24
CA PHE A 166 -22.46 -19.62 6.35
C PHE A 166 -22.32 -18.10 6.54
N ASN A 167 -21.09 -17.63 6.68
CA ASN A 167 -20.77 -16.23 6.94
C ASN A 167 -20.21 -15.51 5.68
N ALA A 168 -19.59 -16.25 4.76
CA ALA A 168 -19.03 -15.69 3.53
C ALA A 168 -19.09 -16.68 2.37
N VAL A 169 -19.10 -16.14 1.14
CA VAL A 169 -19.20 -16.89 -0.10
C VAL A 169 -18.26 -16.29 -1.16
N ALA A 170 -17.63 -17.13 -1.96
CA ALA A 170 -16.82 -16.74 -3.09
C ALA A 170 -17.07 -17.65 -4.30
N ALA A 171 -17.49 -17.05 -5.42
CA ALA A 171 -17.57 -17.73 -6.70
C ALA A 171 -16.17 -17.91 -7.29
N ALA A 172 -15.92 -19.06 -7.89
CA ALA A 172 -14.69 -19.38 -8.57
C ALA A 172 -14.82 -19.22 -10.10
N PRO A 173 -13.73 -19.00 -10.82
CA PRO A 173 -13.74 -18.86 -12.28
C PRO A 173 -14.23 -20.12 -13.03
N ASP A 174 -14.17 -21.29 -12.40
CA ASP A 174 -14.64 -22.57 -12.94
C ASP A 174 -16.17 -22.76 -12.79
N GLY A 175 -16.88 -21.78 -12.24
CA GLY A 175 -18.32 -21.81 -11.97
C GLY A 175 -18.67 -22.49 -10.64
N SER A 176 -17.71 -23.07 -9.92
CA SER A 176 -17.94 -23.56 -8.56
C SER A 176 -18.02 -22.42 -7.55
N VAL A 177 -18.55 -22.71 -6.35
CA VAL A 177 -18.69 -21.73 -5.28
C VAL A 177 -18.20 -22.31 -3.94
N TYR A 178 -17.56 -21.47 -3.16
CA TYR A 178 -17.09 -21.80 -1.81
C TYR A 178 -17.92 -21.03 -0.79
N ALA A 179 -18.53 -21.75 0.16
CA ALA A 179 -19.22 -21.18 1.30
C ALA A 179 -18.45 -21.53 2.58
N VAL A 180 -18.25 -20.53 3.45
CA VAL A 180 -17.54 -20.73 4.71
C VAL A 180 -18.34 -20.16 5.87
N GLY A 181 -18.19 -20.79 7.03
CA GLY A 181 -18.92 -20.38 8.21
C GLY A 181 -18.54 -21.20 9.43
N HIS A 182 -19.55 -21.62 10.21
CA HIS A 182 -19.35 -22.44 11.40
C HIS A 182 -20.48 -23.44 11.60
N THR A 183 -20.20 -24.48 12.37
CA THR A 183 -21.18 -25.51 12.73
C THR A 183 -20.89 -26.10 14.10
N THR A 184 -21.95 -26.44 14.84
CA THR A 184 -21.87 -27.15 16.12
C THR A 184 -22.13 -28.65 15.97
N LEU A 185 -22.35 -29.16 14.77
CA LEU A 185 -22.76 -30.53 14.53
C LEU A 185 -21.60 -31.47 14.26
N SER A 186 -21.34 -32.37 15.19
CA SER A 186 -20.50 -33.55 14.97
C SER A 186 -21.33 -34.62 14.24
N ASN A 187 -20.87 -35.14 13.10
CA ASN A 187 -21.46 -36.31 12.40
C ASN A 187 -22.76 -36.12 11.61
N GLN A 188 -23.12 -34.97 11.16
CA GLN A 188 -24.09 -34.91 10.07
C GLN A 188 -23.45 -35.42 8.78
N VAL A 189 -23.56 -36.72 8.60
CA VAL A 189 -23.38 -37.39 7.32
C VAL A 189 -24.52 -36.88 6.42
N CYS A 190 -24.28 -35.82 5.66
CA CYS A 190 -24.99 -35.71 4.41
C CYS A 190 -24.60 -36.95 3.61
N ASN A 191 -25.55 -37.82 3.32
CA ASN A 191 -25.36 -39.07 2.56
C ASN A 191 -24.88 -38.69 1.12
N VAL A 192 -23.61 -38.36 0.98
CA VAL A 192 -22.94 -38.40 -0.31
C VAL A 192 -22.18 -39.70 -0.35
N SER A 193 -22.82 -40.70 -0.92
CA SER A 193 -22.22 -42.01 -1.17
C SER A 193 -20.97 -41.82 -2.03
N GLY A 194 -19.80 -42.08 -1.45
CA GLY A 194 -18.58 -42.29 -2.23
C GLY A 194 -17.30 -41.62 -1.80
N TYR A 195 -17.22 -40.89 -0.68
CA TYR A 195 -15.97 -40.25 -0.27
C TYR A 195 -15.40 -40.88 1.01
N THR A 196 -14.27 -41.57 0.88
CA THR A 196 -13.41 -41.98 2.01
C THR A 196 -12.36 -40.90 2.25
N VAL A 197 -12.40 -40.25 3.40
CA VAL A 197 -11.41 -39.22 3.78
C VAL A 197 -10.43 -39.78 4.79
N GLY A 198 -9.14 -39.66 4.48
CA GLY A 198 -8.06 -40.08 5.37
C GLY A 198 -7.99 -39.13 6.59
N ALA A 199 -7.70 -39.73 7.75
CA ALA A 199 -7.63 -39.06 9.05
C ALA A 199 -6.45 -38.08 9.11
N THR A 200 -6.72 -36.82 8.90
CA THR A 200 -5.82 -35.71 9.23
C THR A 200 -6.60 -34.64 10.00
N ARG A 201 -5.94 -33.80 10.76
CA ARG A 201 -6.52 -32.72 11.60
C ARG A 201 -7.42 -31.72 10.82
N TYR A 202 -7.54 -31.89 9.53
CA TYR A 202 -8.51 -31.28 8.62
C TYR A 202 -9.47 -32.40 8.23
N GLY A 203 -10.54 -32.52 8.98
CA GLY A 203 -11.31 -33.77 8.94
C GLY A 203 -12.76 -33.54 8.60
N THR A 204 -13.39 -34.68 8.34
CA THR A 204 -14.85 -34.83 8.20
C THR A 204 -15.56 -34.85 9.55
N ASN A 205 -14.87 -34.67 10.68
CA ASN A 205 -15.42 -34.72 12.03
C ASN A 205 -15.10 -33.42 12.77
N LEU A 206 -16.11 -32.86 13.39
CA LEU A 206 -16.02 -31.78 14.37
C LEU A 206 -15.16 -32.26 15.56
N ILE A 207 -14.24 -31.42 16.00
CA ILE A 207 -13.34 -31.71 17.13
C ILE A 207 -13.77 -30.93 18.38
N GLY A 208 -14.34 -29.71 18.19
CA GLY A 208 -14.79 -28.82 19.26
C GLY A 208 -16.30 -28.78 19.46
N ASN A 209 -16.72 -27.74 20.15
CA ASN A 209 -18.14 -27.41 20.33
C ASN A 209 -18.71 -26.59 19.17
N LEU A 210 -17.84 -25.93 18.41
CA LEU A 210 -18.13 -25.09 17.25
C LEU A 210 -16.88 -25.07 16.39
N ASP A 211 -16.93 -25.60 15.17
CA ASP A 211 -15.80 -25.57 14.25
C ASP A 211 -16.12 -24.73 13.01
N ALA A 212 -15.10 -24.10 12.45
CA ALA A 212 -15.21 -23.45 11.16
C ALA A 212 -15.48 -24.48 10.06
N LEU A 213 -16.35 -24.13 9.14
CA LEU A 213 -16.82 -24.97 8.04
C LEU A 213 -16.43 -24.36 6.70
N VAL A 214 -15.95 -25.19 5.77
CA VAL A 214 -15.71 -24.83 4.38
C VAL A 214 -16.38 -25.86 3.49
N VAL A 215 -17.21 -25.42 2.55
CA VAL A 215 -17.90 -26.29 1.60
C VAL A 215 -17.70 -25.77 0.19
N LYS A 216 -17.37 -26.65 -0.74
CA LYS A 216 -17.36 -26.36 -2.17
C LYS A 216 -18.57 -27.00 -2.83
N PHE A 217 -19.31 -26.22 -3.59
CA PHE A 217 -20.41 -26.67 -4.44
C PHE A 217 -20.03 -26.49 -5.91
N ASP A 218 -20.58 -27.33 -6.79
CA ASP A 218 -20.58 -27.06 -8.22
C ASP A 218 -21.66 -25.99 -8.57
N ALA A 219 -21.72 -25.60 -9.84
CA ALA A 219 -22.69 -24.61 -10.31
C ALA A 219 -24.16 -25.03 -10.13
N ASN A 220 -24.44 -26.32 -9.95
CA ASN A 220 -25.79 -26.89 -9.79
C ASN A 220 -26.15 -27.16 -8.33
N GLY A 221 -25.33 -26.72 -7.38
CA GLY A 221 -25.56 -26.91 -5.94
C GLY A 221 -25.12 -28.26 -5.39
N THR A 222 -24.39 -29.08 -6.17
CA THR A 222 -23.86 -30.36 -5.67
C THR A 222 -22.62 -30.10 -4.81
N ILE A 223 -22.59 -30.66 -3.60
CA ILE A 223 -21.41 -30.62 -2.75
C ILE A 223 -20.29 -31.45 -3.38
N LEU A 224 -19.17 -30.77 -3.74
CA LEU A 224 -17.97 -31.43 -4.24
C LEU A 224 -17.09 -31.95 -3.10
N TRP A 225 -16.89 -31.11 -2.08
CA TRP A 225 -16.19 -31.47 -0.85
C TRP A 225 -16.52 -30.50 0.29
N ARG A 226 -16.22 -30.91 1.51
CA ARG A 226 -16.35 -30.09 2.72
C ARG A 226 -15.24 -30.41 3.71
N HIS A 227 -14.83 -29.41 4.50
CA HIS A 227 -13.84 -29.53 5.57
C HIS A 227 -14.29 -28.77 6.80
N TYR A 228 -14.00 -29.38 7.96
CA TYR A 228 -14.04 -28.68 9.24
C TYR A 228 -12.62 -28.15 9.52
N LEU A 229 -12.53 -26.89 9.94
CA LEU A 229 -11.30 -26.25 10.33
C LEU A 229 -11.44 -25.84 11.80
N GLY A 230 -10.71 -26.51 12.68
CA GLY A 230 -10.85 -26.21 14.09
C GLY A 230 -10.02 -27.14 14.98
N GLY A 231 -10.16 -26.95 16.27
CA GLY A 231 -9.59 -27.75 17.33
C GLY A 231 -10.61 -27.97 18.44
N VAL A 232 -10.15 -28.05 19.69
CA VAL A 232 -11.02 -28.42 20.82
C VAL A 232 -11.97 -27.31 21.28
N ASN A 233 -11.75 -26.07 20.86
CA ASN A 233 -12.56 -24.92 21.26
C ASN A 233 -13.38 -24.37 20.08
N ALA A 234 -13.96 -23.18 20.25
CA ALA A 234 -14.80 -22.56 19.23
C ALA A 234 -14.00 -21.91 18.12
N ASP A 235 -14.34 -22.23 16.89
CA ASP A 235 -13.69 -21.76 15.66
C ASP A 235 -14.74 -21.33 14.63
N SER A 236 -14.51 -20.21 13.92
CA SER A 236 -15.46 -19.69 12.93
C SER A 236 -14.73 -19.11 11.73
N ALA A 237 -15.03 -19.60 10.54
CA ALA A 237 -14.61 -18.95 9.29
C ALA A 237 -15.55 -17.76 9.00
N ARG A 238 -14.96 -16.63 8.66
CA ARG A 238 -15.68 -15.38 8.42
C ARG A 238 -15.46 -14.79 7.05
N ALA A 239 -14.39 -15.20 6.37
CA ALA A 239 -14.05 -14.70 5.05
C ALA A 239 -13.43 -15.78 4.17
N VAL A 240 -13.69 -15.71 2.87
CA VAL A 240 -13.14 -16.60 1.85
C VAL A 240 -12.78 -15.83 0.60
N ALA A 241 -11.64 -16.15 0.00
CA ALA A 241 -11.21 -15.60 -1.28
C ALA A 241 -10.62 -16.70 -2.17
N VAL A 242 -10.89 -16.59 -3.47
CA VAL A 242 -10.31 -17.48 -4.49
C VAL A 242 -9.24 -16.69 -5.25
N ALA A 243 -8.04 -17.22 -5.31
CA ALA A 243 -6.94 -16.61 -6.06
C ALA A 243 -6.99 -16.98 -7.55
N PRO A 244 -6.26 -16.23 -8.42
CA PRO A 244 -6.23 -16.52 -9.86
C PRO A 244 -5.73 -17.92 -10.23
N ASP A 245 -4.90 -18.53 -9.38
CA ASP A 245 -4.37 -19.89 -9.56
C ASP A 245 -5.36 -20.99 -9.10
N GLY A 246 -6.55 -20.59 -8.62
CA GLY A 246 -7.57 -21.47 -8.06
C GLY A 246 -7.33 -21.86 -6.59
N SER A 247 -6.29 -21.37 -5.95
CA SER A 247 -6.10 -21.53 -4.50
C SER A 247 -7.21 -20.82 -3.74
N VAL A 248 -7.63 -21.43 -2.62
CA VAL A 248 -8.69 -20.92 -1.76
C VAL A 248 -8.10 -20.52 -0.42
N TYR A 249 -8.36 -19.30 -0.02
CA TYR A 249 -7.95 -18.77 1.28
C TYR A 249 -9.17 -18.59 2.16
N VAL A 250 -9.07 -19.08 3.39
CA VAL A 250 -10.13 -19.00 4.40
C VAL A 250 -9.56 -18.33 5.63
N ALA A 251 -10.27 -17.34 6.15
CA ALA A 251 -9.86 -16.59 7.33
C ALA A 251 -11.01 -16.45 8.33
N GLY A 252 -10.69 -16.21 9.58
CA GLY A 252 -11.68 -16.06 10.64
C GLY A 252 -11.05 -15.90 12.01
N GLU A 253 -11.73 -16.44 13.02
CA GLU A 253 -11.27 -16.46 14.40
C GLU A 253 -11.25 -17.87 14.97
N THR A 254 -10.30 -18.15 15.87
CA THR A 254 -10.14 -19.40 16.56
C THR A 254 -9.85 -19.18 18.04
N ARG A 255 -10.40 -20.07 18.88
CA ARG A 255 -10.02 -20.21 20.28
C ARG A 255 -9.22 -21.47 20.53
N SER A 256 -8.91 -22.22 19.46
CA SER A 256 -8.21 -23.49 19.51
C SER A 256 -6.72 -23.29 19.30
N SER A 257 -5.93 -23.85 20.19
CA SER A 257 -4.46 -23.79 20.12
C SER A 257 -3.84 -25.03 19.47
N ASP A 258 -4.65 -26.03 19.14
CA ASP A 258 -4.18 -27.38 18.80
C ASP A 258 -4.35 -27.80 17.33
N TRP A 259 -4.98 -26.95 16.49
CA TRP A 259 -5.25 -27.32 15.08
C TRP A 259 -4.39 -26.57 14.05
N VAL A 260 -3.97 -25.37 14.35
CA VAL A 260 -3.10 -24.60 13.44
C VAL A 260 -1.66 -25.02 13.69
N SER A 261 -0.95 -25.46 12.64
CA SER A 261 0.48 -25.72 12.70
C SER A 261 1.20 -24.40 12.97
N LEU A 262 1.57 -24.15 14.22
CA LEU A 262 2.30 -22.97 14.61
C LEU A 262 3.65 -22.99 13.89
N ALA A 263 3.91 -22.01 13.03
CA ALA A 263 5.27 -21.65 12.70
C ALA A 263 5.98 -21.37 14.03
N SER A 264 7.13 -22.03 14.25
CA SER A 264 7.83 -22.07 15.51
C SER A 264 7.95 -20.67 16.13
N GLY A 265 7.32 -20.46 17.29
CA GLY A 265 7.42 -19.25 18.09
C GLY A 265 6.11 -18.52 18.41
N SER A 266 4.95 -18.92 17.86
CA SER A 266 3.68 -18.34 18.26
C SER A 266 3.20 -18.96 19.57
N ALA A 267 2.95 -18.13 20.58
CA ALA A 267 2.33 -18.57 21.84
C ALA A 267 0.92 -19.11 21.54
N THR A 268 0.49 -20.14 22.29
CA THR A 268 -0.91 -20.58 22.30
C THR A 268 -1.79 -19.38 22.64
N PRO A 269 -2.86 -19.08 21.85
CA PRO A 269 -3.69 -17.94 22.15
C PRO A 269 -4.34 -18.10 23.51
N ALA A 270 -4.07 -17.17 24.41
CA ALA A 270 -4.78 -17.07 25.68
C ALA A 270 -6.23 -16.59 25.47
N ASN A 271 -6.48 -15.93 24.35
CA ASN A 271 -7.75 -15.37 23.87
C ASN A 271 -8.02 -15.88 22.44
N ALA A 272 -9.08 -15.40 21.80
CA ALA A 272 -9.32 -15.70 20.40
C ALA A 272 -8.24 -15.07 19.53
N ALA A 273 -7.77 -15.82 18.53
CA ALA A 273 -6.79 -15.37 17.52
C ALA A 273 -7.43 -15.36 16.12
N GLY A 274 -6.96 -14.48 15.25
CA GLY A 274 -7.24 -14.59 13.83
C GLY A 274 -6.54 -15.81 13.23
N PHE A 275 -7.09 -16.39 12.16
CA PHE A 275 -6.43 -17.42 11.38
C PHE A 275 -6.49 -17.16 9.88
N LEU A 276 -5.53 -17.71 9.15
CA LEU A 276 -5.51 -17.76 7.69
C LEU A 276 -5.07 -19.16 7.24
N VAL A 277 -5.87 -19.78 6.36
CA VAL A 277 -5.65 -21.13 5.82
C VAL A 277 -5.64 -21.07 4.30
N LYS A 278 -4.69 -21.74 3.66
CA LYS A 278 -4.65 -21.97 2.21
C LYS A 278 -5.02 -23.42 1.91
N LEU A 279 -5.99 -23.59 1.00
CA LEU A 279 -6.39 -24.85 0.41
C LEU A 279 -6.17 -24.82 -1.10
N THR A 280 -5.98 -25.99 -1.71
CA THR A 280 -6.09 -26.12 -3.17
C THR A 280 -7.54 -26.09 -3.61
N ALA A 281 -7.82 -25.91 -4.91
CA ALA A 281 -9.18 -26.02 -5.47
C ALA A 281 -9.84 -27.37 -5.21
N ALA A 282 -9.05 -28.44 -5.03
CA ALA A 282 -9.50 -29.78 -4.68
C ALA A 282 -9.71 -29.98 -3.17
N GLY A 283 -9.53 -28.97 -2.34
CA GLY A 283 -9.71 -29.01 -0.90
C GLY A 283 -8.49 -29.54 -0.12
N ALA A 284 -7.36 -29.80 -0.76
CA ALA A 284 -6.17 -30.23 -0.02
C ALA A 284 -5.57 -29.05 0.75
N HIS A 285 -5.23 -29.27 2.02
CA HIS A 285 -4.55 -28.27 2.83
C HIS A 285 -3.14 -28.01 2.32
N VAL A 286 -2.74 -26.74 2.23
CA VAL A 286 -1.40 -26.32 1.83
C VAL A 286 -0.63 -25.80 3.04
N TRP A 287 -1.16 -24.77 3.71
CA TRP A 287 -0.63 -24.23 4.96
C TRP A 287 -1.72 -23.52 5.77
N SER A 288 -1.44 -23.32 7.05
CA SER A 288 -2.28 -22.53 7.96
C SER A 288 -1.41 -21.75 8.94
N SER A 289 -1.92 -20.61 9.42
CA SER A 289 -1.23 -19.76 10.37
C SER A 289 -2.19 -19.00 11.26
N LEU A 290 -1.75 -18.72 12.49
CA LEU A 290 -2.42 -17.77 13.38
C LEU A 290 -1.96 -16.33 13.07
N LEU A 291 -2.92 -15.43 13.22
CA LEU A 291 -2.73 -13.99 13.19
C LEU A 291 -3.08 -13.51 14.60
N ASN A 292 -2.08 -13.37 15.47
CA ASN A 292 -2.32 -13.14 16.88
C ASN A 292 -1.41 -12.07 17.49
N GLY A 293 -1.82 -11.62 18.67
CA GLY A 293 -1.10 -10.83 19.63
C GLY A 293 -1.43 -11.28 21.04
N GLY A 294 -1.33 -10.40 22.03
CA GLY A 294 -1.68 -10.71 23.43
C GLY A 294 -3.16 -10.62 23.76
N GLY A 295 -4.01 -10.10 22.87
CA GLY A 295 -5.43 -9.84 23.05
C GLY A 295 -6.35 -10.75 22.27
N HIS A 296 -7.46 -10.19 21.80
CA HIS A 296 -8.47 -10.87 20.95
C HIS A 296 -8.34 -10.36 19.51
N GLU A 297 -8.24 -11.27 18.56
CA GLU A 297 -8.14 -10.98 17.14
C GLU A 297 -9.15 -11.77 16.32
N ALA A 298 -9.68 -11.13 15.27
CA ALA A 298 -10.52 -11.77 14.28
C ALA A 298 -10.27 -11.19 12.89
N VAL A 299 -10.12 -12.05 11.88
CA VAL A 299 -10.16 -11.64 10.47
C VAL A 299 -11.61 -11.69 10.01
N ARG A 300 -12.13 -10.58 9.50
CA ARG A 300 -13.53 -10.44 9.07
C ARG A 300 -13.69 -10.31 7.57
N ALA A 301 -12.67 -9.79 6.90
CA ALA A 301 -12.68 -9.54 5.46
C ALA A 301 -11.39 -10.05 4.83
N LEU A 302 -11.50 -10.62 3.63
CA LEU A 302 -10.40 -11.19 2.86
C LEU A 302 -10.64 -11.00 1.37
N ARG A 303 -9.63 -10.49 0.66
CA ARG A 303 -9.67 -10.32 -0.79
C ARG A 303 -8.36 -10.77 -1.42
N SER A 304 -8.43 -11.45 -2.56
CA SER A 304 -7.28 -11.75 -3.40
C SER A 304 -7.18 -10.72 -4.53
N ASP A 305 -5.98 -10.22 -4.78
CA ASP A 305 -5.68 -9.42 -5.96
C ASP A 305 -5.66 -10.34 -7.20
N PRO A 306 -6.54 -10.11 -8.17
CA PRO A 306 -6.64 -10.98 -9.34
C PRO A 306 -5.42 -10.90 -10.28
N VAL A 307 -4.53 -9.92 -10.10
CA VAL A 307 -3.35 -9.70 -10.93
C VAL A 307 -2.09 -10.25 -10.25
N THR A 308 -1.88 -9.93 -8.98
CA THR A 308 -0.64 -10.28 -8.25
C THR A 308 -0.79 -11.52 -7.38
N GLY A 309 -2.01 -11.93 -7.07
CA GLY A 309 -2.29 -12.99 -6.08
C GLY A 309 -2.03 -12.57 -4.63
N SER A 310 -1.67 -11.32 -4.37
CA SER A 310 -1.55 -10.79 -3.01
C SER A 310 -2.90 -10.82 -2.30
N LEU A 311 -2.89 -10.98 -0.99
CA LEU A 311 -4.10 -10.98 -0.17
C LEU A 311 -4.19 -9.69 0.64
N PHE A 312 -5.41 -9.18 0.77
CA PHE A 312 -5.77 -8.11 1.69
C PHE A 312 -6.67 -8.66 2.79
N LEU A 313 -6.31 -8.38 4.02
CA LEU A 313 -7.03 -8.79 5.21
C LEU A 313 -7.53 -7.58 5.97
N GLY A 314 -8.72 -7.68 6.53
CA GLY A 314 -9.29 -6.71 7.45
C GLY A 314 -9.96 -7.41 8.63
N GLY A 315 -10.00 -6.74 9.77
CA GLY A 315 -10.61 -7.31 10.96
C GLY A 315 -10.41 -6.46 12.20
N THR A 316 -10.34 -7.11 13.35
CA THR A 316 -10.19 -6.48 14.67
C THR A 316 -9.01 -7.04 15.43
N THR A 317 -8.36 -6.21 16.24
CA THR A 317 -7.34 -6.61 17.21
C THR A 317 -7.41 -5.78 18.48
N ALA A 318 -7.29 -6.44 19.63
CA ALA A 318 -7.12 -5.81 20.92
C ALA A 318 -5.64 -5.80 21.38
N SER A 319 -4.71 -6.04 20.45
CA SER A 319 -3.30 -6.24 20.74
C SER A 319 -2.42 -5.16 20.17
N ALA A 320 -1.66 -4.49 21.03
CA ALA A 320 -0.60 -3.58 20.58
C ALA A 320 0.58 -4.32 19.91
N ASP A 321 0.75 -5.60 20.20
CA ASP A 321 1.75 -6.50 19.63
C ASP A 321 1.21 -7.41 18.51
N PHE A 322 0.03 -7.09 17.96
CA PHE A 322 -0.57 -7.82 16.84
C PHE A 322 0.42 -7.91 15.68
N LEU A 323 0.73 -9.14 15.25
CA LEU A 323 1.70 -9.40 14.19
C LEU A 323 3.04 -8.66 14.43
N ALA A 324 3.62 -8.79 15.62
CA ALA A 324 4.78 -8.00 16.09
C ALA A 324 5.98 -7.95 15.11
N ALA A 325 6.13 -8.93 14.22
CA ALA A 325 7.14 -8.96 13.17
C ALA A 325 6.73 -8.23 11.87
N ALA A 326 5.50 -7.68 11.80
CA ALA A 326 5.01 -7.00 10.61
C ALA A 326 5.59 -5.59 10.47
N PRO A 327 5.76 -5.08 9.24
CA PRO A 327 6.02 -3.67 9.01
C PRO A 327 4.75 -2.84 9.32
N HIS A 328 4.59 -2.42 10.57
CA HIS A 328 3.47 -1.56 10.98
C HIS A 328 3.67 -0.14 10.48
N LEU A 329 2.61 0.43 9.87
CA LEU A 329 2.61 1.81 9.35
C LEU A 329 2.18 2.85 10.40
N ASN A 330 1.59 2.40 11.50
CA ASN A 330 1.19 3.19 12.67
C ASN A 330 1.11 2.28 13.91
N SER A 331 0.80 2.85 15.07
CA SER A 331 0.65 2.12 16.33
C SER A 331 -0.82 1.91 16.70
N HIS A 332 -1.09 0.83 17.43
CA HIS A 332 -2.36 0.58 18.12
C HIS A 332 -2.66 1.71 19.10
N GLN A 333 -3.92 2.17 19.13
CA GLN A 333 -4.32 3.37 19.89
C GLN A 333 -5.09 3.07 21.17
N GLY A 334 -5.27 1.81 21.52
CA GLY A 334 -6.00 1.35 22.71
C GLY A 334 -7.40 0.84 22.39
N GLY A 335 -8.05 0.19 23.37
CA GLY A 335 -9.31 -0.50 23.12
C GLY A 335 -9.18 -1.66 22.15
N THR A 336 -10.10 -1.74 21.20
CA THR A 336 -10.02 -2.66 20.05
C THR A 336 -9.89 -1.83 18.79
N ASP A 337 -8.79 -1.98 18.06
CA ASP A 337 -8.60 -1.32 16.77
C ASP A 337 -9.00 -2.24 15.61
N GLY A 338 -9.52 -1.67 14.54
CA GLY A 338 -9.52 -2.32 13.25
C GLY A 338 -8.09 -2.53 12.75
N PHE A 339 -7.85 -3.51 11.90
CA PHE A 339 -6.60 -3.62 11.17
C PHE A 339 -6.84 -3.89 9.69
N VAL A 340 -5.89 -3.42 8.87
CA VAL A 340 -5.78 -3.71 7.45
C VAL A 340 -4.36 -4.18 7.17
N ALA A 341 -4.21 -5.30 6.46
CA ALA A 341 -2.90 -5.83 6.11
C ALA A 341 -2.87 -6.34 4.66
N ARG A 342 -1.72 -6.17 4.02
CA ARG A 342 -1.38 -6.86 2.78
C ARG A 342 -0.42 -7.98 3.08
N VAL A 343 -0.70 -9.16 2.52
CA VAL A 343 0.17 -10.32 2.66
C VAL A 343 0.44 -10.95 1.30
N THR A 344 1.63 -11.50 1.13
CA THR A 344 2.04 -12.26 -0.05
C THR A 344 2.20 -13.73 0.34
N ASP A 345 1.54 -14.61 -0.40
CA ASP A 345 1.72 -16.06 -0.26
C ASP A 345 3.13 -16.47 -0.72
N THR A 346 3.81 -17.29 0.10
CA THR A 346 5.14 -17.84 -0.18
C THR A 346 5.10 -19.33 -0.51
N ASN A 347 3.90 -19.89 -0.81
CA ASN A 347 3.59 -21.29 -1.06
C ASN A 347 3.66 -22.22 0.17
N THR A 348 4.37 -21.87 1.21
CA THR A 348 4.48 -22.67 2.47
C THR A 348 3.98 -21.89 3.68
N ALA A 349 3.79 -20.59 3.53
CA ALA A 349 3.31 -19.66 4.54
C ALA A 349 2.90 -18.35 3.85
N PHE A 350 2.81 -17.26 4.58
CA PHE A 350 2.67 -15.91 4.02
C PHE A 350 3.73 -14.97 4.61
N ARG A 351 3.99 -13.89 3.87
CA ARG A 351 4.78 -12.74 4.35
C ARG A 351 3.85 -11.54 4.46
N ILE A 352 3.97 -10.77 5.53
CA ILE A 352 3.26 -9.51 5.69
C ILE A 352 4.06 -8.42 4.97
N ASP A 353 3.46 -7.77 4.00
CA ASP A 353 4.08 -6.68 3.25
C ASP A 353 3.93 -5.36 4.01
N TRP A 354 2.73 -5.11 4.56
CA TRP A 354 2.44 -4.01 5.47
C TRP A 354 1.21 -4.31 6.31
N CYS A 355 1.11 -3.67 7.48
CA CYS A 355 -0.03 -3.69 8.36
C CYS A 355 -0.30 -2.27 8.89
N ARG A 356 -1.57 -1.90 9.00
CA ARG A 356 -2.03 -0.64 9.56
C ARG A 356 -3.17 -0.87 10.53
N PHE A 357 -3.11 -0.23 11.69
CA PHE A 357 -4.25 -0.14 12.60
C PHE A 357 -5.20 0.97 12.13
N ALA A 358 -6.49 0.73 12.28
CA ALA A 358 -7.57 1.62 11.91
C ALA A 358 -8.44 1.86 13.14
N GLY A 359 -8.27 2.99 13.78
CA GLY A 359 -8.96 3.32 15.02
C GLY A 359 -8.21 4.34 15.88
N SER A 360 -8.81 4.68 17.02
CA SER A 360 -8.22 5.45 18.09
C SER A 360 -8.62 4.87 19.47
N GLY A 361 -8.89 5.66 20.50
CA GLY A 361 -9.10 5.14 21.87
C GLY A 361 -10.39 4.33 22.12
N GLY A 362 -11.22 4.12 21.10
CA GLY A 362 -12.51 3.42 21.21
C GLY A 362 -12.48 1.95 20.82
N SER A 363 -13.60 1.46 20.28
CA SER A 363 -13.74 0.15 19.67
C SER A 363 -13.97 0.34 18.17
N ASP A 364 -13.07 -0.20 17.38
CA ASP A 364 -13.03 0.01 15.95
C ASP A 364 -12.87 -1.33 15.24
N GLN A 365 -13.50 -1.51 14.09
CA GLN A 365 -13.41 -2.75 13.32
C GLN A 365 -13.43 -2.49 11.82
N ILE A 366 -12.73 -3.32 11.07
CA ILE A 366 -12.91 -3.48 9.63
C ILE A 366 -13.88 -4.63 9.41
N ALA A 367 -15.01 -4.36 8.76
CA ALA A 367 -16.02 -5.35 8.43
C ALA A 367 -15.89 -5.85 6.98
N ALA A 368 -15.53 -4.95 6.06
CA ALA A 368 -15.44 -5.25 4.64
C ALA A 368 -14.27 -4.54 3.95
N LEU A 369 -13.77 -5.14 2.87
CA LEU A 369 -12.79 -4.53 1.99
C LEU A 369 -12.92 -5.07 0.56
N ASP A 370 -12.55 -4.25 -0.42
CA ASP A 370 -12.39 -4.69 -1.81
C ASP A 370 -11.29 -3.89 -2.52
N LEU A 371 -10.61 -4.55 -3.47
CA LEU A 371 -9.59 -3.94 -4.29
C LEU A 371 -10.24 -3.29 -5.52
N LEU A 372 -10.14 -1.97 -5.63
CA LEU A 372 -10.69 -1.21 -6.75
C LEU A 372 -9.84 -1.41 -8.01
N HIS A 373 -10.42 -1.12 -9.17
CA HIS A 373 -9.74 -1.27 -10.46
C HIS A 373 -8.53 -0.35 -10.65
N ASP A 374 -8.46 0.73 -9.89
CA ASP A 374 -7.36 1.71 -9.92
C ASP A 374 -6.22 1.39 -8.94
N GLY A 375 -6.26 0.20 -8.32
CA GLY A 375 -5.23 -0.25 -7.39
C GLY A 375 -5.36 0.33 -5.99
N ARG A 376 -6.48 1.00 -5.66
CA ARG A 376 -6.80 1.39 -4.29
C ARG A 376 -7.55 0.27 -3.58
N LEU A 377 -7.35 0.17 -2.29
CA LEU A 377 -8.09 -0.70 -1.40
C LEU A 377 -9.18 0.12 -0.71
N ALA A 378 -10.45 -0.17 -1.00
CA ALA A 378 -11.57 0.37 -0.26
C ALA A 378 -11.83 -0.48 0.98
N VAL A 379 -12.06 0.17 2.10
CA VAL A 379 -12.24 -0.47 3.42
C VAL A 379 -13.43 0.18 4.10
N GLY A 380 -14.30 -0.63 4.67
CA GLY A 380 -15.46 -0.16 5.44
C GLY A 380 -15.57 -0.89 6.77
N GLY A 381 -16.20 -0.25 7.73
CA GLY A 381 -16.39 -0.82 9.05
C GLY A 381 -17.07 0.14 10.01
N THR A 382 -16.82 -0.06 11.29
CA THR A 382 -17.44 0.66 12.38
C THR A 382 -16.40 1.25 13.30
N THR A 383 -16.63 2.44 13.80
CA THR A 383 -15.78 3.11 14.78
C THR A 383 -16.59 3.75 15.90
N SER A 384 -16.11 3.62 17.14
CA SER A 384 -16.63 4.38 18.28
C SER A 384 -15.68 5.52 18.68
N SER A 385 -14.77 5.91 17.78
CA SER A 385 -13.75 6.91 18.05
C SER A 385 -13.54 7.86 16.89
N GLY A 386 -13.63 9.17 17.15
CA GLY A 386 -13.31 10.20 16.17
C GLY A 386 -11.83 10.53 16.09
N GLY A 387 -11.43 11.19 14.99
CA GLY A 387 -10.11 11.83 14.89
C GLY A 387 -8.95 10.98 14.35
N TRP A 388 -9.13 9.69 14.11
CA TRP A 388 -8.09 8.84 13.50
C TRP A 388 -8.07 8.89 11.97
N LEU A 389 -9.19 9.29 11.37
CA LEU A 389 -9.26 9.66 9.96
C LEU A 389 -9.11 11.17 9.83
N ALA A 390 -8.15 11.64 9.03
CA ALA A 390 -8.14 13.02 8.60
C ALA A 390 -9.28 13.20 7.58
N PRO A 391 -10.36 13.94 7.92
CA PRO A 391 -11.48 14.07 7.03
C PRO A 391 -11.05 14.80 5.75
N ALA A 392 -11.34 14.22 4.60
CA ALA A 392 -11.20 14.87 3.33
C ALA A 392 -12.20 16.04 3.22
N PRO A 393 -11.97 17.08 2.42
CA PRO A 393 -13.00 18.09 2.15
C PRO A 393 -14.27 17.44 1.62
N GLY A 394 -15.40 17.79 2.25
CA GLY A 394 -16.70 17.22 1.94
C GLY A 394 -17.01 15.88 2.61
N SER A 395 -16.11 15.37 3.47
CA SER A 395 -16.39 14.21 4.32
C SER A 395 -17.23 14.59 5.52
N GLN A 396 -18.01 13.61 6.02
CA GLN A 396 -18.72 13.75 7.28
C GLN A 396 -17.77 13.61 8.46
N ALA A 397 -18.06 14.35 9.53
CA ALA A 397 -17.38 14.21 10.81
C ALA A 397 -18.04 13.07 11.62
N PHE A 398 -17.32 12.50 12.55
CA PHE A 398 -17.84 11.57 13.56
C PHE A 398 -18.93 12.28 14.39
N GLN A 399 -20.14 11.69 14.51
CA GLN A 399 -21.29 12.32 15.12
C GLN A 399 -21.93 11.51 16.24
N GLY A 400 -21.99 10.20 16.14
CA GLY A 400 -22.69 9.32 17.07
C GLY A 400 -21.83 8.79 18.22
N ALA A 401 -22.38 7.82 18.94
CA ALA A 401 -21.60 6.99 19.85
C ALA A 401 -20.79 5.93 19.07
N GLN A 402 -21.25 5.61 17.85
CA GLN A 402 -20.64 4.69 16.91
C GLN A 402 -21.07 5.08 15.50
N ASP A 403 -20.13 5.29 14.62
CA ASP A 403 -20.39 5.59 13.20
C ASP A 403 -19.78 4.52 12.31
N GLY A 404 -20.40 4.30 11.16
CA GLY A 404 -19.74 3.66 10.05
C GLY A 404 -18.57 4.52 9.53
N PHE A 405 -17.62 3.92 8.85
CA PHE A 405 -16.59 4.65 8.12
C PHE A 405 -16.22 3.96 6.82
N ILE A 406 -15.71 4.75 5.90
CA ILE A 406 -15.13 4.27 4.65
C ILE A 406 -13.78 4.95 4.49
N ALA A 407 -12.77 4.17 4.08
CA ALA A 407 -11.44 4.69 3.78
C ALA A 407 -10.87 4.06 2.51
N LEU A 408 -10.10 4.83 1.75
CA LEU A 408 -9.35 4.38 0.59
C LEU A 408 -7.87 4.41 0.91
N PHE A 409 -7.18 3.30 0.63
CA PHE A 409 -5.74 3.15 0.81
C PHE A 409 -5.07 2.82 -0.51
N ASP A 410 -3.83 3.24 -0.69
CA ASP A 410 -2.94 2.68 -1.70
C ASP A 410 -2.67 1.21 -1.35
N ALA A 411 -3.10 0.29 -2.21
CA ALA A 411 -2.98 -1.14 -1.97
C ALA A 411 -1.51 -1.63 -1.91
N THR A 412 -0.55 -0.88 -2.46
CA THR A 412 0.87 -1.28 -2.48
C THR A 412 1.59 -0.97 -1.19
N ASN A 413 1.26 0.15 -0.54
CA ASN A 413 2.00 0.66 0.61
C ASN A 413 1.13 1.01 1.83
N GLY A 414 -0.20 0.84 1.77
CA GLY A 414 -1.12 1.09 2.87
C GLY A 414 -1.29 2.57 3.25
N THR A 415 -0.89 3.51 2.39
CA THR A 415 -1.08 4.94 2.64
C THR A 415 -2.55 5.32 2.42
N PRO A 416 -3.24 5.98 3.38
CA PRO A 416 -4.60 6.45 3.17
C PRO A 416 -4.62 7.61 2.18
N SER A 417 -5.58 7.61 1.24
CA SER A 417 -5.80 8.67 0.26
C SER A 417 -7.07 9.46 0.51
N TRP A 418 -8.10 8.83 1.04
CA TRP A 418 -9.38 9.46 1.35
C TRP A 418 -10.09 8.68 2.46
N ALA A 419 -10.90 9.39 3.27
CA ALA A 419 -11.75 8.75 4.26
C ALA A 419 -12.94 9.65 4.65
N THR A 420 -14.03 9.02 5.10
CA THR A 420 -15.20 9.70 5.64
C THR A 420 -15.82 8.85 6.73
N TYR A 421 -16.46 9.48 7.71
CA TYR A 421 -17.44 8.83 8.57
C TYR A 421 -18.78 8.75 7.84
N THR A 422 -19.56 7.74 8.14
CA THR A 422 -20.88 7.51 7.58
C THR A 422 -21.83 7.20 8.69
N GLY A 423 -22.77 8.09 8.93
CA GLY A 423 -23.71 7.94 10.04
C GLY A 423 -24.31 9.26 10.46
N GLY A 424 -25.23 9.20 11.40
CA GLY A 424 -25.87 10.34 12.05
C GLY A 424 -25.64 10.35 13.55
N THR A 425 -26.67 10.73 14.32
CA THR A 425 -26.56 10.91 15.77
C THR A 425 -26.57 9.63 16.59
N ASN A 426 -27.01 8.51 16.01
CA ASN A 426 -27.08 7.21 16.68
C ASN A 426 -25.99 6.26 16.19
N ALA A 427 -26.15 4.95 16.41
CA ALA A 427 -25.19 3.95 16.00
C ALA A 427 -25.36 3.58 14.52
N ASP A 428 -24.26 3.54 13.79
CA ASP A 428 -24.21 3.22 12.37
C ASP A 428 -23.05 2.28 12.05
N GLU A 429 -23.23 1.40 11.07
CA GLU A 429 -22.25 0.36 10.73
C GLU A 429 -22.20 0.12 9.21
N ILE A 430 -21.00 0.06 8.64
CA ILE A 430 -20.76 -0.54 7.31
C ILE A 430 -20.52 -2.04 7.51
N THR A 431 -21.37 -2.85 6.91
CA THR A 431 -21.29 -4.33 6.97
C THR A 431 -20.65 -4.94 5.75
N ALA A 432 -20.83 -4.31 4.57
CA ALA A 432 -20.36 -4.84 3.30
C ALA A 432 -19.87 -3.75 2.36
N LEU A 433 -18.95 -4.15 1.46
CA LEU A 433 -18.38 -3.31 0.43
C LEU A 433 -18.08 -4.15 -0.82
N ALA A 434 -18.39 -3.63 -1.99
CA ALA A 434 -18.08 -4.28 -3.26
C ALA A 434 -17.63 -3.26 -4.31
N ARG A 435 -16.63 -3.62 -5.10
CA ARG A 435 -16.14 -2.79 -6.22
C ARG A 435 -17.11 -2.79 -7.40
N ALA A 436 -17.21 -1.67 -8.06
CA ALA A 436 -17.78 -1.48 -9.38
C ALA A 436 -16.71 -1.00 -10.38
N ALA A 437 -17.04 -0.81 -11.65
CA ALA A 437 -16.07 -0.44 -12.68
C ALA A 437 -15.27 0.85 -12.36
N GLN A 438 -15.96 1.91 -11.89
CA GLN A 438 -15.34 3.18 -11.45
C GLN A 438 -16.00 3.71 -10.16
N ALA A 439 -16.56 2.80 -9.38
CA ALA A 439 -17.30 3.10 -8.18
C ALA A 439 -17.08 1.96 -7.17
N PHE A 440 -17.62 2.10 -5.98
CA PHE A 440 -17.81 1.00 -5.05
C PHE A 440 -19.13 1.18 -4.32
N ALA A 441 -19.80 0.07 -4.05
CA ALA A 441 -21.02 0.05 -3.28
C ALA A 441 -20.71 -0.30 -1.83
N THR A 442 -21.46 0.29 -0.91
CA THR A 442 -21.46 -0.08 0.51
C THR A 442 -22.86 -0.42 0.95
N ALA A 443 -22.96 -1.29 1.95
CA ALA A 443 -24.19 -1.59 2.62
C ALA A 443 -23.96 -1.63 4.12
N GLY A 444 -25.04 -1.49 4.92
CA GLY A 444 -24.91 -1.46 6.36
C GLY A 444 -26.21 -1.34 7.09
N ILE A 445 -26.07 -0.97 8.36
CA ILE A 445 -27.14 -0.82 9.33
C ILE A 445 -27.06 0.58 9.92
N THR A 446 -28.18 1.25 10.10
CA THR A 446 -28.26 2.56 10.73
C THR A 446 -29.40 2.62 11.75
N PHE A 447 -29.15 3.28 12.86
CA PHE A 447 -30.15 3.70 13.83
C PHE A 447 -30.36 5.23 13.77
N SER A 448 -29.76 5.90 12.81
CA SER A 448 -29.76 7.35 12.67
C SER A 448 -30.81 7.80 11.65
N PRO A 449 -31.85 8.54 12.09
CA PRO A 449 -32.86 9.07 11.20
C PRO A 449 -32.39 10.24 10.35
N ASP A 450 -31.29 10.86 10.71
CA ASP A 450 -30.78 12.12 10.19
C ASP A 450 -29.54 11.97 9.28
N TRP A 451 -29.12 10.74 8.99
CA TRP A 451 -27.89 10.50 8.26
C TRP A 451 -28.01 10.71 6.74
N ILE A 452 -29.07 10.18 6.12
CA ILE A 452 -29.24 10.31 4.67
C ILE A 452 -29.94 11.63 4.37
N GLY A 453 -29.17 12.71 4.35
CA GLY A 453 -29.63 14.06 4.02
C GLY A 453 -29.74 14.30 2.53
N GLY A 454 -30.95 14.29 2.00
CA GLY A 454 -31.29 14.97 0.74
C GLY A 454 -30.90 14.26 -0.52
N GLY A 455 -31.75 13.39 -1.02
CA GLY A 455 -31.63 13.11 -2.43
C GLY A 455 -32.67 12.19 -3.04
N PHE A 456 -33.16 11.16 -2.42
CA PHE A 456 -34.11 10.29 -3.12
C PHE A 456 -35.33 9.82 -2.31
N TRP A 457 -35.32 9.89 -0.98
CA TRP A 457 -36.38 9.32 -0.15
C TRP A 457 -37.07 10.34 0.77
N ASP A 458 -36.98 11.63 0.49
CA ASP A 458 -37.75 12.69 1.18
C ASP A 458 -39.28 12.60 0.96
N THR A 459 -39.71 11.60 0.19
CA THR A 459 -41.14 11.34 -0.04
C THR A 459 -41.73 10.27 0.89
N TRP A 460 -40.89 9.53 1.65
CA TRP A 460 -41.35 8.48 2.55
C TRP A 460 -41.91 8.99 3.88
N THR A 461 -41.49 10.15 4.31
CA THR A 461 -42.00 10.77 5.54
C THR A 461 -43.37 11.42 5.40
N LYS A 462 -44.01 11.38 4.23
CA LYS A 462 -45.24 12.15 3.96
C LYS A 462 -46.53 11.35 3.79
N ASP A 463 -46.49 10.04 3.76
CA ASP A 463 -47.70 9.26 3.46
C ASP A 463 -48.12 8.25 4.54
N VAL A 464 -47.47 8.26 5.68
CA VAL A 464 -47.96 7.56 6.88
C VAL A 464 -48.36 8.62 7.89
N ASP A 465 -49.58 8.58 8.35
CA ASP A 465 -50.12 9.38 9.47
C ASP A 465 -49.32 9.08 10.75
N PHE A 466 -48.09 9.57 10.85
CA PHE A 466 -47.31 9.55 12.07
C PHE A 466 -47.76 10.68 12.98
N ASP A 467 -48.73 10.40 13.82
CA ASP A 467 -49.09 11.22 14.98
C ASP A 467 -48.21 10.89 16.20
N GLU A 468 -47.21 10.04 16.02
CA GLU A 468 -46.26 9.67 17.10
C GLU A 468 -44.83 9.92 16.64
N THR A 469 -44.03 10.45 17.58
CA THR A 469 -42.55 10.61 17.42
C THR A 469 -41.95 9.27 17.01
N PRO A 470 -41.11 9.21 15.96
CA PRO A 470 -40.49 7.97 15.51
C PRO A 470 -39.81 7.25 16.68
N ASP A 471 -40.20 6.02 16.92
CA ASP A 471 -39.56 5.19 17.93
C ASP A 471 -38.29 4.61 17.34
N PHE A 472 -37.16 5.33 17.48
CA PHE A 472 -35.84 4.97 16.99
C PHE A 472 -35.19 3.77 17.71
N ALA A 473 -36.00 2.89 18.30
CA ALA A 473 -35.53 1.66 18.90
C ALA A 473 -35.14 0.58 17.85
N HIS A 474 -35.36 0.84 16.54
CA HIS A 474 -35.19 -0.15 15.49
C HIS A 474 -34.10 0.28 14.49
N SER A 475 -33.42 -0.70 13.90
CA SER A 475 -32.42 -0.48 12.86
C SER A 475 -33.02 -0.51 11.46
N PHE A 476 -32.43 0.26 10.56
CA PHE A 476 -32.71 0.23 9.13
C PHE A 476 -31.50 -0.27 8.37
N GLY A 477 -31.73 -1.08 7.34
CA GLY A 477 -30.71 -1.36 6.36
C GLY A 477 -30.46 -0.12 5.48
N PHE A 478 -29.26 0.07 4.98
CA PHE A 478 -28.95 1.08 3.99
C PHE A 478 -27.99 0.56 2.92
N ALA A 479 -28.01 1.22 1.78
CA ALA A 479 -27.02 1.03 0.73
C ALA A 479 -26.64 2.36 0.08
N ALA A 480 -25.40 2.45 -0.41
CA ALA A 480 -24.91 3.62 -1.11
C ALA A 480 -23.91 3.23 -2.21
N LEU A 481 -23.92 3.96 -3.32
CA LEU A 481 -22.91 3.87 -4.37
C LEU A 481 -22.01 5.10 -4.33
N TRP A 482 -20.72 4.86 -4.23
CA TRP A 482 -19.68 5.89 -4.10
C TRP A 482 -18.90 5.98 -5.41
N GLN A 483 -18.74 7.18 -5.94
CA GLN A 483 -17.94 7.42 -7.13
C GLN A 483 -16.69 8.23 -6.74
N PRO A 484 -15.51 7.63 -6.74
CA PRO A 484 -14.28 8.38 -6.73
C PRO A 484 -14.27 9.33 -7.92
N GLY A 485 -13.81 10.56 -7.72
CA GLY A 485 -13.66 11.53 -8.80
C GLY A 485 -12.90 10.92 -9.99
N ALA A 486 -13.14 11.42 -11.20
CA ALA A 486 -12.45 10.93 -12.39
C ALA A 486 -10.93 10.95 -12.15
N PRO A 487 -10.21 9.87 -12.45
CA PRO A 487 -8.79 9.82 -12.18
C PRO A 487 -8.07 10.96 -12.90
N VAL A 488 -7.21 11.67 -12.19
CA VAL A 488 -6.42 12.79 -12.71
C VAL A 488 -5.09 12.24 -13.23
N ALA A 489 -4.78 12.51 -14.50
CA ALA A 489 -3.51 12.12 -15.09
C ALA A 489 -2.31 12.76 -14.36
N PRO A 490 -1.13 12.12 -14.33
CA PRO A 490 0.03 12.67 -13.66
C PRO A 490 0.46 14.00 -14.28
N THR A 491 0.83 14.97 -13.44
CA THR A 491 1.47 16.23 -13.84
C THR A 491 2.68 16.48 -12.94
N PHE A 492 3.83 16.85 -13.53
CA PHE A 492 5.04 17.10 -12.74
C PHE A 492 4.90 18.38 -11.94
N THR A 493 5.21 18.32 -10.65
CA THR A 493 5.40 19.46 -9.75
C THR A 493 6.86 19.83 -9.60
N ALA A 494 7.75 18.85 -9.82
CA ALA A 494 9.18 19.06 -9.90
C ALA A 494 9.76 18.14 -10.99
N GLU A 495 10.49 18.73 -11.90
CA GLU A 495 11.18 18.03 -12.99
C GLU A 495 12.67 17.91 -12.70
N PRO A 496 13.35 16.88 -13.23
CA PRO A 496 14.78 16.73 -13.07
C PRO A 496 15.52 17.91 -13.71
N VAL A 497 16.59 18.36 -13.04
CA VAL A 497 17.42 19.48 -13.47
C VAL A 497 18.79 18.99 -13.91
N ASP A 498 19.43 19.74 -14.83
CA ASP A 498 20.77 19.46 -15.32
C ASP A 498 21.78 19.38 -14.17
N ARG A 499 22.73 18.49 -14.27
CA ARG A 499 23.76 18.25 -13.26
C ARG A 499 25.14 18.31 -13.86
N THR A 500 26.05 18.95 -13.14
CA THR A 500 27.49 18.93 -13.44
C THR A 500 28.21 18.38 -12.23
N VAL A 501 28.92 17.27 -12.40
CA VAL A 501 29.64 16.59 -11.33
C VAL A 501 31.02 16.15 -11.80
N GLN A 502 31.94 15.92 -10.87
CA GLN A 502 33.21 15.27 -11.18
C GLN A 502 33.01 13.76 -11.38
N GLU A 503 33.82 13.15 -12.23
CA GLU A 503 33.86 11.71 -12.34
C GLU A 503 34.11 11.04 -11.00
N GLY A 504 33.33 9.96 -10.70
CA GLY A 504 33.36 9.27 -9.43
C GLY A 504 32.48 9.90 -8.33
N ALA A 505 31.89 11.06 -8.57
CA ALA A 505 30.95 11.67 -7.62
C ALA A 505 29.56 11.06 -7.73
N SER A 506 28.82 11.07 -6.59
CA SER A 506 27.41 10.69 -6.58
C SER A 506 26.56 11.79 -7.23
N VAL A 507 25.63 11.41 -8.10
CA VAL A 507 24.65 12.29 -8.72
C VAL A 507 23.24 11.79 -8.43
N THR A 508 22.30 12.71 -8.16
CA THR A 508 20.90 12.40 -7.94
C THR A 508 20.04 13.29 -8.85
N PHE A 509 19.14 12.65 -9.60
CA PHE A 509 18.02 13.28 -10.29
C PHE A 509 16.75 13.02 -9.50
N SER A 510 15.92 14.03 -9.34
CA SER A 510 14.67 13.97 -8.59
C SER A 510 13.50 14.41 -9.45
N ALA A 511 12.36 13.75 -9.28
CA ALA A 511 11.11 14.11 -9.92
C ALA A 511 9.97 13.98 -8.91
N ALA A 512 8.99 14.88 -8.98
CA ALA A 512 7.75 14.79 -8.21
C ALA A 512 6.57 15.10 -9.12
N ALA A 513 5.48 14.37 -8.94
CA ALA A 513 4.26 14.55 -9.71
C ALA A 513 3.04 14.49 -8.80
N LEU A 514 1.96 15.16 -9.24
CA LEU A 514 0.61 15.07 -8.69
C LEU A 514 -0.27 14.32 -9.69
N GLY A 515 -1.26 13.59 -9.18
CA GLY A 515 -2.22 12.83 -9.95
C GLY A 515 -2.91 11.83 -9.03
N THR A 516 -3.94 11.15 -9.53
CA THR A 516 -4.58 10.10 -8.74
C THR A 516 -3.59 8.96 -8.46
N ALA A 517 -3.46 8.57 -7.21
CA ALA A 517 -2.61 7.45 -6.81
C ALA A 517 -3.19 6.09 -7.29
N PRO A 518 -2.34 5.05 -7.48
CA PRO A 518 -0.90 5.08 -7.32
C PRO A 518 -0.17 5.73 -8.51
N LEU A 519 0.96 6.41 -8.24
CA LEU A 519 1.83 6.96 -9.25
C LEU A 519 3.06 6.07 -9.44
N PHE A 520 3.24 5.56 -10.65
CA PHE A 520 4.36 4.68 -11.00
C PHE A 520 5.44 5.46 -11.71
N TYR A 521 6.63 5.57 -11.10
CA TYR A 521 7.79 6.26 -11.65
C TYR A 521 8.68 5.30 -12.43
N ARG A 522 9.24 5.77 -13.53
CA ARG A 522 10.21 5.02 -14.34
C ARG A 522 11.23 5.96 -14.97
N TRP A 523 12.49 5.81 -14.56
CA TRP A 523 13.58 6.61 -15.12
C TRP A 523 14.10 6.04 -16.43
N GLN A 524 14.53 6.95 -17.30
CA GLN A 524 15.12 6.65 -18.60
C GLN A 524 16.46 7.38 -18.74
N ARG A 525 17.43 6.70 -19.38
CA ARG A 525 18.69 7.27 -19.81
C ARG A 525 18.71 7.30 -21.34
N ASN A 526 18.85 8.47 -21.95
CA ASN A 526 18.81 8.65 -23.42
C ASN A 526 17.56 7.99 -24.06
N GLY A 527 16.42 8.06 -23.40
CA GLY A 527 15.17 7.45 -23.85
C GLY A 527 15.02 5.95 -23.56
N VAL A 528 16.06 5.30 -23.02
CA VAL A 528 16.01 3.87 -22.67
C VAL A 528 15.74 3.70 -21.18
N PRO A 529 14.78 2.85 -20.77
CA PRO A 529 14.47 2.61 -19.37
C PRO A 529 15.68 2.10 -18.57
N VAL A 530 15.89 2.69 -17.39
CA VAL A 530 16.88 2.21 -16.42
C VAL A 530 16.24 1.12 -15.57
N ALA A 531 16.83 -0.07 -15.59
CA ALA A 531 16.28 -1.22 -14.87
C ALA A 531 16.23 -0.97 -13.35
N GLY A 532 15.07 -1.24 -12.73
CA GLY A 532 14.85 -1.09 -11.28
C GLY A 532 14.73 0.36 -10.78
N ALA A 533 14.81 1.37 -11.66
CA ALA A 533 14.71 2.79 -11.29
C ALA A 533 13.26 3.23 -11.27
N THR A 534 12.54 2.93 -10.16
CA THR A 534 11.12 3.19 -9.98
C THR A 534 10.80 4.17 -8.83
N ALA A 535 11.83 4.69 -8.15
CA ALA A 535 11.65 5.69 -7.10
C ALA A 535 11.57 7.11 -7.68
N THR A 536 11.12 8.07 -6.86
CA THR A 536 11.10 9.50 -7.19
C THR A 536 12.50 10.07 -7.44
N ASN A 537 13.54 9.41 -6.93
CA ASN A 537 14.94 9.78 -7.07
C ASN A 537 15.72 8.68 -7.78
N LEU A 538 16.56 9.08 -8.73
CA LEU A 538 17.57 8.24 -9.38
C LEU A 538 18.95 8.68 -8.90
N THR A 539 19.64 7.83 -8.12
CA THR A 539 20.98 8.12 -7.58
C THR A 539 21.97 7.07 -8.06
N PHE A 540 23.13 7.53 -8.56
CA PHE A 540 24.22 6.66 -9.00
C PHE A 540 25.57 7.38 -8.95
N THR A 541 26.68 6.64 -9.11
CA THR A 541 28.03 7.21 -9.23
C THR A 541 28.31 7.53 -10.68
N ALA A 542 28.62 8.79 -10.99
CA ALA A 542 28.84 9.26 -12.35
C ALA A 542 30.18 8.77 -12.91
N ALA A 543 30.17 8.06 -14.02
CA ALA A 543 31.35 7.72 -14.80
C ALA A 543 31.51 8.70 -15.96
N TYR A 544 32.72 8.88 -16.49
CA TYR A 544 32.93 9.76 -17.66
C TYR A 544 32.13 9.32 -18.90
N GLY A 545 31.87 8.02 -19.04
CA GLY A 545 30.99 7.48 -20.09
C GLY A 545 29.52 7.91 -19.99
N ASP A 546 29.11 8.57 -18.87
CA ASP A 546 27.81 9.17 -18.72
C ASP A 546 27.75 10.66 -19.15
N ASN A 547 28.89 11.23 -19.52
CA ASN A 547 28.95 12.62 -19.94
C ASN A 547 28.14 12.84 -21.23
N GLY A 548 27.24 13.83 -21.18
CA GLY A 548 26.30 14.13 -22.25
C GLY A 548 25.05 13.26 -22.28
N ALA A 549 24.90 12.31 -21.34
CA ALA A 549 23.68 11.53 -21.22
C ALA A 549 22.53 12.40 -20.67
N THR A 550 21.31 12.10 -21.13
CA THR A 550 20.09 12.74 -20.66
C THR A 550 19.27 11.78 -19.80
N TYR A 551 18.67 12.31 -18.74
CA TYR A 551 17.84 11.55 -17.82
C TYR A 551 16.45 12.17 -17.75
N ALA A 552 15.41 11.36 -17.98
CA ALA A 552 14.02 11.76 -17.88
C ALA A 552 13.24 10.75 -17.01
N CYS A 553 12.18 11.20 -16.40
CA CYS A 553 11.27 10.37 -15.60
C CYS A 553 9.92 10.30 -16.30
N THR A 554 9.38 9.11 -16.48
CA THR A 554 8.00 8.87 -16.88
C THR A 554 7.21 8.50 -15.64
N VAL A 555 6.05 9.13 -15.44
CA VAL A 555 5.12 8.83 -14.35
C VAL A 555 3.79 8.43 -14.98
N SER A 556 3.21 7.32 -14.53
CA SER A 556 1.94 6.82 -15.02
C SER A 556 0.98 6.49 -13.87
N ASN A 557 -0.30 6.58 -14.15
CA ASN A 557 -1.40 6.06 -13.34
C ASN A 557 -2.53 5.57 -14.25
N LEU A 558 -3.68 5.23 -13.69
CA LEU A 558 -4.85 4.78 -14.45
C LEU A 558 -5.35 5.81 -15.48
N ALA A 559 -5.20 7.12 -15.19
CA ALA A 559 -5.70 8.20 -16.07
C ALA A 559 -4.74 8.52 -17.22
N GLY A 560 -3.48 8.10 -17.16
CA GLY A 560 -2.53 8.39 -18.23
C GLY A 560 -1.07 8.39 -17.79
N THR A 561 -0.24 8.97 -18.66
CA THR A 561 1.21 9.02 -18.49
C THR A 561 1.73 10.41 -18.78
N ALA A 562 2.64 10.90 -17.95
CA ALA A 562 3.41 12.12 -18.20
C ALA A 562 4.91 11.79 -18.25
N THR A 563 5.64 12.50 -19.10
CA THR A 563 7.11 12.38 -19.17
C THR A 563 7.73 13.74 -18.90
N SER A 564 8.71 13.77 -18.00
CA SER A 564 9.42 15.00 -17.63
C SER A 564 10.31 15.52 -18.76
N ARG A 565 10.80 16.74 -18.60
CA ARG A 565 11.96 17.17 -19.40
C ARG A 565 13.15 16.22 -19.23
N ALA A 566 14.00 16.17 -20.22
CA ALA A 566 15.27 15.45 -20.15
C ALA A 566 16.34 16.38 -19.52
N ALA A 567 16.89 15.95 -18.39
CA ALA A 567 17.97 16.64 -17.71
C ALA A 567 19.33 16.15 -18.21
N LEU A 568 20.24 17.08 -18.52
CA LEU A 568 21.59 16.78 -19.03
C LEU A 568 22.55 16.49 -17.86
N LEU A 569 23.34 15.44 -17.98
CA LEU A 569 24.47 15.14 -17.10
C LEU A 569 25.79 15.56 -17.77
N THR A 570 26.49 16.49 -17.13
CA THR A 570 27.88 16.84 -17.50
C THR A 570 28.82 16.22 -16.48
N VAL A 571 29.72 15.35 -16.95
CA VAL A 571 30.73 14.73 -16.08
C VAL A 571 32.10 15.33 -16.42
N ILE A 572 32.70 15.97 -15.43
CA ILE A 572 34.04 16.53 -15.54
C ILE A 572 35.05 15.38 -15.43
N PRO A 573 35.83 15.12 -16.47
CA PRO A 573 36.80 14.03 -16.44
C PRO A 573 37.92 14.32 -15.45
N MET A 574 38.36 13.31 -14.72
CA MET A 574 39.39 13.44 -13.70
C MET A 574 40.68 12.75 -14.11
N GLY A 575 41.81 13.29 -13.68
CA GLY A 575 43.16 12.69 -13.83
C GLY A 575 43.96 12.92 -12.57
N THR A 576 45.16 12.36 -12.51
CA THR A 576 46.03 12.41 -11.34
C THR A 576 47.30 13.19 -11.65
N LEU A 577 47.70 14.08 -10.76
CA LEU A 577 48.98 14.77 -10.81
C LEU A 577 49.84 14.33 -9.63
N THR A 578 51.09 13.95 -9.93
CA THR A 578 52.07 13.58 -8.91
C THR A 578 53.35 14.36 -9.18
N VAL A 579 53.90 15.02 -8.18
CA VAL A 579 55.19 15.72 -8.27
C VAL A 579 56.17 15.16 -7.24
N THR A 580 57.26 14.65 -7.71
CA THR A 580 58.34 14.15 -6.89
C THR A 580 59.44 15.20 -6.79
N LEU A 581 59.79 15.57 -5.57
CA LEU A 581 60.82 16.57 -5.29
C LEU A 581 62.13 15.86 -4.91
N SER A 582 63.24 16.44 -5.36
CA SER A 582 64.58 16.00 -5.02
C SER A 582 65.46 17.18 -4.63
N PRO A 583 66.62 16.98 -3.98
CA PRO A 583 67.06 15.75 -3.30
C PRO A 583 66.28 15.48 -2.00
N ALA A 584 66.44 14.32 -1.43
CA ALA A 584 65.76 13.91 -0.18
C ALA A 584 65.99 14.89 0.99
N ASP A 585 67.17 15.50 1.06
CA ASP A 585 67.47 16.50 2.09
C ASP A 585 66.62 17.77 1.97
N ALA A 586 66.31 18.23 0.76
CA ALA A 586 65.38 19.33 0.60
C ALA A 586 63.96 18.94 1.04
N VAL A 587 63.55 17.73 0.74
CA VAL A 587 62.22 17.20 1.15
C VAL A 587 62.10 17.14 2.66
N THR A 588 63.12 16.60 3.36
CA THR A 588 63.13 16.54 4.83
C THR A 588 63.14 17.91 5.49
N ARG A 589 63.72 18.93 4.85
CA ARG A 589 63.74 20.32 5.27
C ARG A 589 62.47 21.09 4.92
N GLY A 590 61.49 20.47 4.31
CA GLY A 590 60.15 21.07 4.08
C GLY A 590 59.92 21.55 2.66
N ALA A 591 60.61 21.05 1.65
CA ALA A 591 60.27 21.26 0.25
C ALA A 591 58.86 20.75 -0.01
N ARG A 592 58.02 21.55 -0.69
CA ARG A 592 56.63 21.29 -1.00
C ARG A 592 56.28 21.87 -2.37
N TRP A 593 55.18 21.40 -2.93
CA TRP A 593 54.64 21.90 -4.16
C TRP A 593 53.18 22.23 -4.01
N ARG A 594 52.60 23.05 -4.88
CA ARG A 594 51.18 23.39 -4.91
C ARG A 594 50.72 23.65 -6.33
N ILE A 595 49.40 23.76 -6.54
CA ILE A 595 48.75 23.94 -7.82
C ILE A 595 48.17 25.34 -7.91
N ASN A 596 48.42 26.02 -9.07
CA ASN A 596 47.84 27.30 -9.44
C ASN A 596 47.97 28.37 -8.34
N SER A 597 49.00 28.34 -7.55
CA SER A 597 49.27 29.27 -6.42
C SER A 597 48.23 29.33 -5.30
N VAL A 598 47.16 28.52 -5.35
CA VAL A 598 46.01 28.60 -4.41
C VAL A 598 45.79 27.33 -3.58
N SER A 599 46.25 26.16 -4.06
CA SER A 599 46.10 24.93 -3.30
C SER A 599 47.00 24.90 -2.05
N PRO A 600 46.73 24.07 -1.06
CA PRO A 600 47.67 23.83 0.03
C PRO A 600 48.98 23.26 -0.44
N TRP A 601 50.06 23.49 0.32
CA TRP A 601 51.38 22.91 0.01
C TRP A 601 51.36 21.39 0.20
N LEU A 602 51.64 20.65 -0.87
CA LEU A 602 51.69 19.19 -0.93
C LEU A 602 53.10 18.65 -0.72
N SER A 603 53.23 17.45 -0.18
CA SER A 603 54.51 16.76 0.01
C SER A 603 54.97 16.11 -1.29
N SER A 604 56.26 15.84 -1.39
CA SER A 604 56.86 15.07 -2.47
C SER A 604 56.15 13.71 -2.62
N GLY A 605 55.85 13.31 -3.84
CA GLY A 605 55.22 12.02 -4.15
C GLY A 605 53.72 11.90 -3.81
N VAL A 606 53.08 12.95 -3.28
CA VAL A 606 51.64 12.95 -3.07
C VAL A 606 50.95 13.04 -4.43
N SER A 607 50.01 12.10 -4.64
CA SER A 607 49.11 12.12 -5.80
C SER A 607 47.85 12.89 -5.47
N THR A 608 47.41 13.76 -6.35
CA THR A 608 46.17 14.51 -6.21
C THR A 608 45.30 14.35 -7.45
N ASN A 609 44.02 14.08 -7.28
CA ASN A 609 43.03 14.04 -8.35
C ASN A 609 42.61 15.45 -8.72
N LEU A 610 42.59 15.73 -10.00
CA LEU A 610 42.22 17.04 -10.56
C LEU A 610 41.33 16.85 -11.78
N PRO A 611 40.46 17.81 -12.09
CA PRO A 611 39.82 17.87 -13.40
C PRO A 611 40.88 17.80 -14.51
N ALA A 612 40.59 17.12 -15.60
CA ALA A 612 41.45 17.14 -16.75
C ALA A 612 41.62 18.57 -17.27
N GLY A 613 42.85 19.01 -17.47
CA GLY A 613 43.13 20.39 -17.82
C GLY A 613 44.60 20.75 -17.71
N THR A 614 44.90 22.07 -17.82
CA THR A 614 46.26 22.60 -17.75
C THR A 614 46.47 23.35 -16.44
N TYR A 615 47.55 23.03 -15.75
CA TYR A 615 47.88 23.53 -14.45
C TYR A 615 49.26 24.15 -14.39
N THR A 616 49.49 24.98 -13.38
CA THR A 616 50.81 25.48 -12.99
C THR A 616 51.18 24.86 -11.64
N VAL A 617 52.41 24.36 -11.53
CA VAL A 617 52.94 23.82 -10.26
C VAL A 617 53.99 24.79 -9.74
N ASP A 618 53.75 25.33 -8.54
CA ASP A 618 54.67 26.17 -7.83
C ASP A 618 55.42 25.39 -6.75
N PHE A 619 56.63 25.89 -6.43
CA PHE A 619 57.47 25.25 -5.42
C PHE A 619 57.69 26.22 -4.26
N LYS A 620 57.65 25.67 -3.04
CA LYS A 620 57.79 26.41 -1.79
C LYS A 620 59.21 26.91 -1.66
N PRO A 621 59.48 28.23 -1.47
CA PRO A 621 60.81 28.74 -1.11
C PRO A 621 61.35 28.04 0.14
N LEU A 622 62.61 27.62 0.10
CA LEU A 622 63.27 26.92 1.17
C LEU A 622 64.63 27.58 1.49
N THR A 623 64.85 27.91 2.72
CA THR A 623 66.12 28.55 3.17
C THR A 623 67.30 27.67 2.87
N GLY A 624 68.31 28.25 2.20
CA GLY A 624 69.51 27.49 1.81
C GLY A 624 69.37 26.68 0.53
N TRP A 625 68.24 26.78 -0.17
CA TRP A 625 67.96 26.08 -1.42
C TRP A 625 67.38 27.03 -2.48
N LEU A 626 67.78 26.87 -3.67
CA LEU A 626 67.12 27.48 -4.84
C LEU A 626 65.93 26.54 -5.24
N ALA A 627 64.73 27.08 -5.17
CA ALA A 627 63.54 26.33 -5.58
C ALA A 627 63.51 26.17 -7.09
N PRO A 628 62.94 25.09 -7.62
CA PRO A 628 62.72 24.92 -9.08
C PRO A 628 61.85 26.09 -9.61
N ALA A 629 62.02 26.43 -10.85
CA ALA A 629 61.11 27.32 -11.57
C ALA A 629 59.70 26.69 -11.64
N PRO A 630 58.61 27.47 -11.54
CA PRO A 630 57.28 26.93 -11.72
C PRO A 630 57.14 26.11 -13.00
N LEU A 631 56.49 24.98 -12.92
CA LEU A 631 56.11 24.19 -14.12
C LEU A 631 54.81 24.76 -14.65
N VAL A 632 54.88 25.39 -15.80
CA VAL A 632 53.73 26.00 -16.49
C VAL A 632 53.25 25.05 -17.59
N GLY A 633 51.93 24.94 -17.77
CA GLY A 633 51.35 24.14 -18.85
C GLY A 633 51.33 22.62 -18.55
N VAL A 634 51.36 22.23 -17.28
CA VAL A 634 51.26 20.82 -16.88
C VAL A 634 49.90 20.27 -17.27
N GLN A 635 49.89 19.31 -18.20
CA GLN A 635 48.67 18.65 -18.68
C GLN A 635 48.25 17.51 -17.75
N VAL A 636 47.06 17.55 -17.24
CA VAL A 636 46.42 16.44 -16.55
C VAL A 636 45.36 15.88 -17.50
N ALA A 637 45.58 14.68 -18.03
CA ALA A 637 44.65 14.03 -18.94
C ALA A 637 43.67 13.14 -18.18
N HIS A 638 42.48 12.90 -18.77
CA HIS A 638 41.48 11.98 -18.22
C HIS A 638 42.05 10.59 -17.99
N ALA A 639 41.76 10.02 -16.83
CA ALA A 639 42.17 8.68 -16.40
C ALA A 639 43.69 8.41 -16.45
N ALA A 640 44.51 9.46 -16.54
CA ALA A 640 45.98 9.35 -16.63
C ALA A 640 46.67 9.97 -15.43
N THR A 641 47.86 9.50 -15.13
CA THR A 641 48.76 10.09 -14.13
C THR A 641 49.83 10.91 -14.80
N SER A 642 49.81 12.22 -14.57
CA SER A 642 50.89 13.16 -14.93
C SER A 642 51.93 13.16 -13.83
N ALA A 643 53.08 12.60 -14.08
CA ALA A 643 54.17 12.52 -13.11
C ALA A 643 55.30 13.50 -13.50
N HIS A 644 55.71 14.35 -12.58
CA HIS A 644 56.78 15.33 -12.78
C HIS A 644 57.83 15.22 -11.71
N LEU A 645 59.06 15.46 -12.10
CA LEU A 645 60.25 15.54 -11.19
C LEU A 645 60.69 17.00 -11.12
N ALA A 646 60.98 17.49 -9.92
CA ALA A 646 61.52 18.82 -9.69
C ALA A 646 62.61 18.82 -8.65
N ALA A 647 63.71 19.44 -8.94
CA ALA A 647 64.88 19.41 -8.08
C ALA A 647 65.20 20.78 -7.46
N TYR A 648 65.35 20.80 -6.14
CA TYR A 648 65.90 21.91 -5.41
C TYR A 648 67.43 21.87 -5.54
N THR A 649 68.05 23.01 -5.73
CA THR A 649 69.53 23.14 -5.79
C THR A 649 70.02 23.74 -4.50
N PRO A 650 70.98 23.12 -3.78
CA PRO A 650 71.53 23.72 -2.58
C PRO A 650 72.25 25.06 -2.90
N ILE A 651 71.93 26.10 -2.16
CA ILE A 651 72.70 27.35 -2.19
C ILE A 651 73.89 27.14 -1.24
N LEU A 652 75.02 26.91 -1.80
CA LEU A 652 76.24 26.73 -1.01
C LEU A 652 76.64 28.05 -0.40
N PRO A 653 76.67 28.18 0.93
CA PRO A 653 77.12 29.41 1.55
C PRO A 653 78.64 29.55 1.33
N GLY A 654 79.10 30.76 0.84
CA GLY A 654 80.51 31.11 0.73
C GLY A 654 81.14 30.79 -0.60
N ALA A 655 80.41 30.84 -1.75
CA ALA A 655 81.03 30.84 -3.04
C ALA A 655 81.69 32.21 -3.27
N GLU A 656 82.96 32.29 -3.09
CA GLU A 656 83.77 33.48 -3.49
C GLU A 656 84.32 33.31 -4.89
N ARG A 657 84.03 34.28 -5.72
CA ARG A 657 84.58 34.32 -7.10
C ARG A 657 85.80 35.22 -7.10
N ALA A 658 86.94 34.66 -7.35
CA ALA A 658 88.14 35.42 -7.60
C ALA A 658 88.53 35.40 -9.12
N VAL A 659 88.86 36.53 -9.70
CA VAL A 659 89.33 36.64 -11.08
C VAL A 659 90.73 37.15 -11.03
N ALA A 660 91.66 36.38 -11.45
CA ALA A 660 93.07 36.72 -11.56
C ALA A 660 93.56 36.55 -13.05
N GLY A 661 93.77 37.64 -13.74
CA GLY A 661 94.15 37.62 -15.17
C GLY A 661 93.06 36.98 -16.02
N THR A 662 93.47 36.00 -16.82
CA THR A 662 92.51 35.25 -17.70
C THR A 662 91.82 34.07 -17.01
N ASN A 663 92.08 33.90 -15.75
CA ASN A 663 91.49 32.76 -14.97
C ASN A 663 90.33 33.22 -14.03
N VAL A 664 89.28 32.51 -14.08
CA VAL A 664 88.16 32.64 -13.09
C VAL A 664 88.22 31.48 -12.13
N THR A 665 88.45 31.81 -10.85
CA THR A 665 88.48 30.78 -9.77
C THR A 665 87.25 30.90 -8.97
N LEU A 666 86.46 29.87 -8.90
CA LEU A 666 85.30 29.76 -8.04
C LEU A 666 85.68 28.90 -6.83
N THR A 667 85.76 29.50 -5.67
CA THR A 667 86.00 28.75 -4.44
C THR A 667 84.71 28.63 -3.66
N VAL A 668 84.27 27.39 -3.45
CA VAL A 668 83.09 27.10 -2.64
C VAL A 668 83.59 26.62 -1.26
N ARG A 669 83.34 27.43 -0.22
CA ARG A 669 83.65 27.02 1.17
C ARG A 669 82.48 26.35 1.78
N ALA A 670 82.64 25.09 2.14
CA ALA A 670 81.66 24.39 2.93
C ALA A 670 81.70 24.80 4.42
N PRO A 671 80.63 24.71 5.19
CA PRO A 671 80.67 24.87 6.65
C PRO A 671 81.70 23.90 7.28
N ALA A 672 82.25 24.29 8.42
CA ALA A 672 83.34 23.56 9.07
C ALA A 672 83.20 22.04 9.06
N GLY A 673 84.14 21.35 8.42
CA GLY A 673 84.18 19.90 8.32
C GLY A 673 84.00 19.28 6.94
N LEU A 674 83.70 20.04 5.90
CA LEU A 674 83.58 19.58 4.52
C LEU A 674 84.73 20.11 3.66
N VAL A 675 85.17 19.34 2.70
CA VAL A 675 86.27 19.66 1.75
C VAL A 675 85.88 20.86 0.89
N SER A 676 86.70 21.89 0.81
CA SER A 676 86.53 23.03 -0.11
C SER A 676 86.86 22.60 -1.55
N TRP A 677 86.05 22.98 -2.50
CA TRP A 677 86.27 22.75 -3.93
C TRP A 677 86.69 24.05 -4.58
N THR A 678 87.71 23.97 -5.41
CA THR A 678 88.16 25.08 -6.23
C THR A 678 88.07 24.69 -7.72
N LEU A 679 87.23 25.35 -8.47
CA LEU A 679 87.20 25.18 -9.93
C LEU A 679 87.87 26.40 -10.55
N THR A 680 88.87 26.15 -11.38
CA THR A 680 89.58 27.20 -12.12
C THR A 680 89.34 26.97 -13.60
N GLU A 681 88.73 27.92 -14.26
CA GLU A 681 88.59 27.90 -15.75
C GLU A 681 89.35 29.07 -16.37
N SER A 682 89.98 28.81 -17.46
CA SER A 682 90.69 29.84 -18.27
C SER A 682 89.68 30.45 -19.26
N LEU A 683 89.57 31.77 -19.26
CA LEU A 683 88.75 32.46 -20.25
C LEU A 683 89.38 32.37 -21.62
N PRO A 684 88.67 32.10 -22.76
CA PRO A 684 89.16 32.19 -24.10
C PRO A 684 89.69 33.56 -24.35
N SER A 685 90.78 33.62 -25.15
CA SER A 685 91.42 34.86 -25.54
C SER A 685 90.47 35.80 -26.26
N GLY A 686 90.27 36.98 -25.72
CA GLY A 686 89.36 38.03 -26.24
C GLY A 686 88.15 38.40 -25.43
N LEU A 687 87.86 37.69 -24.26
CA LEU A 687 86.82 38.07 -23.37
C LEU A 687 87.41 38.85 -22.16
N THR A 688 86.88 40.05 -21.92
CA THR A 688 87.19 40.81 -20.70
C THR A 688 86.19 40.48 -19.63
N PRO A 689 86.60 40.23 -18.36
CA PRO A 689 85.72 39.94 -17.27
C PRO A 689 84.80 41.16 -16.97
N PHE A 690 83.51 40.96 -16.95
CA PHE A 690 82.55 42.00 -16.40
C PHE A 690 82.61 41.97 -14.90
N ALA A 691 82.70 43.13 -14.26
CA ALA A 691 82.53 43.26 -12.86
C ALA A 691 81.03 42.96 -12.55
N VAL A 692 80.74 41.91 -11.85
CA VAL A 692 79.42 41.67 -11.25
C VAL A 692 79.45 42.31 -9.84
N THR A 693 78.81 43.43 -9.66
CA THR A 693 78.48 43.99 -8.35
C THR A 693 77.39 43.11 -7.78
N GLY A 694 77.58 42.53 -6.60
CA GLY A 694 76.79 41.55 -5.87
C GLY A 694 75.44 41.99 -5.41
#